data_03d30c54ead8566d76c9a890b5cc6e06
#
_entry.id   03d30c54ead8566d76c9a890b5cc6e06
#
_cell.length_a   1.000
_cell.length_b   1.000
_cell.length_c   1.000
_cell.angle_alpha   90.00
_cell.angle_beta   90.00
_cell.angle_gamma   90.00
#
_symmetry.space_group_name_H-M   'P 1'
#
loop_
_entity.id
_entity.type
_entity.pdbx_description
1 polymer ?
#
loop_
_entity_poly.entity_id
_entity_poly.type
_entity_poly.pdbx_seq_one_letter_code
_entity_poly.pdbx_strand_id
1 'polypeptide(L)'
;MAKANTYDDSSIQILHGLEAVRKRPGMYIGSTDIHGLNQLVYEIVDNSVDEAMAGFGKEIDVTIHKDNSVTVRDFGRGMPTGMHKSGKPTIEVILTVLHAGGKFTEQNYKTSGGLHGVGSSVVNALSSYMKVRVVRDGKAYEEEFKNGGHPVGTLKCVGKTKDKTGTTITFKPDQTIFSTTKYKYETIQERIRESAFLLKGVKFVLTDEREPEHHDVFQYDDGIKSFVSYLNEGKGTISDVFYFEGKQDGMEIEFAGQYSDGYSENLVSFVNNVRTGDGGTHESGARSGFTRAFNEYAKKQGLLGKKDKNIDGSDYREGLSAVLSVKIPEELLEFEGQTKGKLGTPQARSAVDSLVYEKMSYYLMENGELAQELVKKAQRARDAREAAKKARDESRNGKKRRKKEVLSGKLTPAQSRNPKKNELFLVEGDSAGGSAKQGRDRRFQAILPLRGKVLNTQKAKLQDIFKNEEINTMIYTIGAGVGTEFNVDDSNYDKVIIMTDADDDGAHIQILLLTFFYRYMRPMIEKGKVYIALPPLYRLQKGRGKKSKIQYAWTDEELAEDEKKMGRGYSLQRFKGLGEMNAEQLWQTTMDPESRMLIRVKIDDAALAERRVTTLMGDKVAARRKWIEENVKFRMGEDGSILESEDE
;
A
#
# COMPACT_ATOMS: atom_id res chain seq x y z
N MET A 1 7.99 44.58 21.54
CA MET A 1 7.15 43.90 22.55
C MET A 1 6.39 42.78 21.82
N ALA A 2 6.74 41.53 22.07
CA ALA A 2 6.02 40.39 21.55
C ALA A 2 4.62 40.35 22.20
N LYS A 3 3.55 40.34 21.41
CA LYS A 3 2.20 40.10 21.95
C LYS A 3 2.21 38.71 22.62
N ALA A 4 1.95 38.67 23.90
CA ALA A 4 1.70 37.43 24.62
C ALA A 4 0.52 36.72 23.93
N ASN A 5 0.73 35.49 23.48
CA ASN A 5 -0.35 34.64 23.00
C ASN A 5 -1.23 34.28 24.20
N THR A 6 -2.25 35.07 24.45
CA THR A 6 -3.28 34.74 25.45
C THR A 6 -4.22 33.73 24.81
N TYR A 7 -4.21 32.50 25.35
CA TYR A 7 -5.21 31.48 25.02
C TYR A 7 -6.47 31.82 25.82
N ASP A 8 -7.45 32.44 25.13
CA ASP A 8 -8.73 32.87 25.71
C ASP A 8 -9.91 32.42 24.82
N ASP A 9 -11.13 32.72 25.22
CA ASP A 9 -12.36 32.34 24.54
C ASP A 9 -12.37 32.79 23.07
N SER A 10 -11.69 33.89 22.73
CA SER A 10 -11.58 34.41 21.36
C SER A 10 -10.66 33.56 20.47
N SER A 11 -9.83 32.73 21.07
CA SER A 11 -8.94 31.81 20.35
C SER A 11 -9.66 30.55 19.81
N ILE A 12 -10.90 30.29 20.26
CA ILE A 12 -11.71 29.16 19.82
C ILE A 12 -12.44 29.52 18.53
N GLN A 13 -12.07 28.84 17.43
CA GLN A 13 -12.70 29.03 16.12
C GLN A 13 -13.60 27.84 15.79
N ILE A 14 -14.83 28.11 15.37
CA ILE A 14 -15.74 27.11 14.82
C ILE A 14 -15.61 27.17 13.29
N LEU A 15 -15.28 26.03 12.69
CA LEU A 15 -15.23 25.88 11.23
C LEU A 15 -16.54 25.25 10.76
N HIS A 16 -17.12 25.82 9.71
CA HIS A 16 -18.39 25.37 9.16
C HIS A 16 -18.23 24.75 7.77
N GLY A 17 -18.97 23.66 7.51
CA GLY A 17 -19.10 23.05 6.19
C GLY A 17 -17.75 22.68 5.55
N LEU A 18 -17.60 23.04 4.28
CA LEU A 18 -16.43 22.68 3.45
C LEU A 18 -15.12 23.37 3.88
N GLU A 19 -15.20 24.48 4.62
CA GLU A 19 -14.02 25.16 5.14
C GLU A 19 -13.24 24.29 6.14
N ALA A 20 -13.95 23.49 6.95
CA ALA A 20 -13.34 22.54 7.87
C ALA A 20 -12.50 21.49 7.12
N VAL A 21 -12.99 21.01 5.98
CA VAL A 21 -12.28 20.06 5.10
C VAL A 21 -11.00 20.67 4.56
N ARG A 22 -11.07 21.89 4.01
CA ARG A 22 -9.91 22.59 3.45
C ARG A 22 -8.83 22.88 4.50
N LYS A 23 -9.22 23.18 5.73
CA LYS A 23 -8.29 23.49 6.82
C LYS A 23 -7.62 22.25 7.40
N ARG A 24 -8.28 21.09 7.33
CA ARG A 24 -7.79 19.79 7.87
C ARG A 24 -8.04 18.64 6.89
N PRO A 25 -7.52 18.69 5.66
CA PRO A 25 -7.80 17.68 4.63
C PRO A 25 -7.39 16.27 5.04
N GLY A 26 -6.28 16.13 5.79
CA GLY A 26 -5.80 14.84 6.26
C GLY A 26 -6.79 14.05 7.14
N MET A 27 -7.77 14.72 7.77
CA MET A 27 -8.83 14.04 8.53
C MET A 27 -9.81 13.29 7.62
N TYR A 28 -9.93 13.70 6.35
CA TYR A 28 -10.91 13.18 5.39
C TYR A 28 -10.29 12.27 4.33
N ILE A 29 -9.09 12.60 3.87
CA ILE A 29 -8.38 11.90 2.78
C ILE A 29 -7.03 11.30 3.21
N GLY A 30 -6.72 11.30 4.51
CA GLY A 30 -5.51 10.71 5.09
C GLY A 30 -4.26 11.56 4.94
N SER A 31 -3.99 12.13 3.78
CA SER A 31 -2.81 12.96 3.50
C SER A 31 -3.10 13.99 2.40
N THR A 32 -2.14 14.89 2.13
CA THR A 32 -2.19 15.83 0.99
C THR A 32 -1.10 15.57 -0.04
N ASP A 33 -0.48 14.39 0.03
CA ASP A 33 0.44 13.86 -0.98
C ASP A 33 -0.32 13.13 -2.11
N ILE A 34 0.40 12.35 -2.91
CA ILE A 34 -0.18 11.57 -4.01
C ILE A 34 -1.29 10.60 -3.55
N HIS A 35 -1.22 10.10 -2.30
CA HIS A 35 -2.23 9.16 -1.77
C HIS A 35 -3.56 9.88 -1.53
N GLY A 36 -3.52 11.04 -0.87
CA GLY A 36 -4.72 11.86 -0.70
C GLY A 36 -5.26 12.39 -2.02
N LEU A 37 -4.39 12.68 -3.01
CA LEU A 37 -4.80 13.04 -4.36
C LEU A 37 -5.58 11.91 -5.03
N ASN A 38 -5.07 10.67 -4.97
CA ASN A 38 -5.74 9.49 -5.54
C ASN A 38 -7.08 9.21 -4.83
N GLN A 39 -7.17 9.50 -3.52
CA GLN A 39 -8.41 9.32 -2.76
C GLN A 39 -9.57 10.13 -3.33
N LEU A 40 -9.31 11.31 -3.92
CA LEU A 40 -10.37 12.07 -4.60
C LEU A 40 -11.00 11.30 -5.76
N VAL A 41 -10.18 10.61 -6.56
CA VAL A 41 -10.66 9.77 -7.66
C VAL A 41 -11.48 8.59 -7.09
N TYR A 42 -10.95 7.93 -6.06
CA TYR A 42 -11.60 6.76 -5.46
C TYR A 42 -12.97 7.11 -4.87
N GLU A 43 -13.12 8.24 -4.19
CA GLU A 43 -14.41 8.67 -3.62
C GLU A 43 -15.50 8.86 -4.70
N ILE A 44 -15.14 9.37 -5.88
CA ILE A 44 -16.12 9.53 -6.97
C ILE A 44 -16.38 8.20 -7.69
N VAL A 45 -15.34 7.39 -7.91
CA VAL A 45 -15.48 6.04 -8.50
C VAL A 45 -16.33 5.15 -7.59
N ASP A 46 -16.08 5.17 -6.27
CA ASP A 46 -16.84 4.36 -5.30
C ASP A 46 -18.34 4.72 -5.28
N ASN A 47 -18.71 5.98 -5.56
CA ASN A 47 -20.12 6.34 -5.73
C ASN A 47 -20.76 5.70 -6.97
N SER A 48 -20.02 5.63 -8.07
CA SER A 48 -20.45 4.95 -9.30
C SER A 48 -20.51 3.42 -9.11
N VAL A 49 -19.58 2.87 -8.32
CA VAL A 49 -19.56 1.47 -7.89
C VAL A 49 -20.79 1.14 -7.05
N ASP A 50 -21.17 2.00 -6.09
CA ASP A 50 -22.37 1.80 -5.26
C ASP A 50 -23.67 1.78 -6.10
N GLU A 51 -23.76 2.61 -7.16
CA GLU A 51 -24.87 2.54 -8.13
C GLU A 51 -24.90 1.20 -8.88
N ALA A 52 -23.75 0.72 -9.34
CA ALA A 52 -23.63 -0.56 -10.02
C ALA A 52 -23.97 -1.74 -9.07
N MET A 53 -23.52 -1.69 -7.81
CA MET A 53 -23.88 -2.67 -6.77
C MET A 53 -25.38 -2.70 -6.49
N ALA A 54 -26.04 -1.55 -6.55
CA ALA A 54 -27.50 -1.44 -6.44
C ALA A 54 -28.24 -1.96 -7.68
N GLY A 55 -27.53 -2.43 -8.69
CA GLY A 55 -28.08 -2.99 -9.94
C GLY A 55 -28.33 -1.97 -11.05
N PHE A 56 -27.85 -0.73 -10.88
CA PHE A 56 -28.08 0.35 -11.84
C PHE A 56 -26.77 0.71 -12.58
N GLY A 57 -26.78 0.56 -13.90
CA GLY A 57 -25.61 0.77 -14.75
C GLY A 57 -24.66 -0.43 -14.78
N LYS A 58 -23.98 -0.60 -15.90
CA LYS A 58 -23.01 -1.69 -16.15
C LYS A 58 -21.70 -1.16 -16.75
N GLU A 59 -21.51 0.14 -16.74
CA GLU A 59 -20.33 0.78 -17.30
C GLU A 59 -19.95 1.99 -16.43
N ILE A 60 -18.67 2.16 -16.18
CA ILE A 60 -18.08 3.27 -15.45
C ILE A 60 -16.85 3.73 -16.25
N ASP A 61 -16.86 5.00 -16.67
CA ASP A 61 -15.76 5.60 -17.40
C ASP A 61 -14.98 6.56 -16.49
N VAL A 62 -13.67 6.46 -16.51
CA VAL A 62 -12.75 7.34 -15.80
C VAL A 62 -11.77 7.93 -16.79
N THR A 63 -11.67 9.26 -16.87
CA THR A 63 -10.76 9.96 -17.76
C THR A 63 -9.88 10.92 -16.98
N ILE A 64 -8.57 10.79 -17.12
CA ILE A 64 -7.56 11.73 -16.63
C ILE A 64 -7.22 12.66 -17.80
N HIS A 65 -7.53 13.94 -17.65
CA HIS A 65 -7.31 14.93 -18.72
C HIS A 65 -5.90 15.52 -18.70
N LYS A 66 -5.49 16.12 -19.83
CA LYS A 66 -4.18 16.78 -20.01
C LYS A 66 -3.87 17.82 -18.95
N ASP A 67 -4.88 18.47 -18.38
CA ASP A 67 -4.74 19.49 -17.34
C ASP A 67 -4.81 18.93 -15.90
N ASN A 68 -4.71 17.60 -15.75
CA ASN A 68 -4.86 16.84 -14.49
C ASN A 68 -6.24 17.03 -13.83
N SER A 69 -7.27 17.42 -14.54
CA SER A 69 -8.65 17.20 -14.09
C SER A 69 -9.06 15.75 -14.35
N VAL A 70 -10.03 15.25 -13.59
CA VAL A 70 -10.54 13.89 -13.73
C VAL A 70 -12.03 13.93 -13.96
N THR A 71 -12.50 13.16 -14.92
CA THR A 71 -13.92 12.89 -15.17
C THR A 71 -14.26 11.47 -14.81
N VAL A 72 -15.27 11.27 -13.99
CA VAL A 72 -15.89 9.96 -13.72
C VAL A 72 -17.33 10.01 -14.20
N ARG A 73 -17.73 9.03 -15.00
CA ARG A 73 -19.08 8.89 -15.53
C ARG A 73 -19.63 7.52 -15.22
N ASP A 74 -20.81 7.47 -14.65
CA ASP A 74 -21.62 6.25 -14.53
C ASP A 74 -22.84 6.30 -15.45
N PHE A 75 -23.47 5.16 -15.64
CA PHE A 75 -24.71 5.00 -16.38
C PHE A 75 -25.83 4.47 -15.47
N GLY A 76 -25.81 4.92 -14.19
CA GLY A 76 -26.82 4.61 -13.19
C GLY A 76 -28.10 5.43 -13.31
N ARG A 77 -28.80 5.58 -12.18
CA ARG A 77 -30.07 6.35 -12.13
C ARG A 77 -29.90 7.85 -12.32
N GLY A 78 -28.69 8.37 -12.14
CA GLY A 78 -28.40 9.79 -12.02
C GLY A 78 -28.81 10.38 -10.66
N MET A 79 -28.04 11.36 -10.17
CA MET A 79 -28.35 12.05 -8.91
C MET A 79 -29.76 12.67 -8.96
N PRO A 80 -30.46 12.82 -7.80
CA PRO A 80 -31.74 13.52 -7.73
C PRO A 80 -31.57 14.99 -8.12
N THR A 81 -32.39 15.47 -9.07
CA THR A 81 -32.33 16.85 -9.64
C THR A 81 -33.38 17.79 -9.10
N GLY A 82 -34.21 17.38 -8.13
CA GLY A 82 -35.24 18.19 -7.48
C GLY A 82 -34.68 19.12 -6.41
N MET A 83 -35.59 19.89 -5.80
CA MET A 83 -35.29 20.79 -4.68
C MET A 83 -35.31 20.03 -3.36
N HIS A 84 -34.28 20.21 -2.55
CA HIS A 84 -34.21 19.67 -1.19
C HIS A 84 -35.05 20.54 -0.21
N LYS A 85 -35.39 19.98 0.96
CA LYS A 85 -36.14 20.68 2.03
C LYS A 85 -35.50 21.98 2.51
N SER A 86 -34.17 22.09 2.33
CA SER A 86 -33.40 23.31 2.66
C SER A 86 -33.58 24.46 1.67
N GLY A 87 -34.38 24.29 0.62
CA GLY A 87 -34.58 25.31 -0.43
C GLY A 87 -33.44 25.36 -1.47
N LYS A 88 -32.51 24.42 -1.43
CA LYS A 88 -31.38 24.27 -2.39
C LYS A 88 -31.61 23.09 -3.34
N PRO A 89 -31.02 23.10 -4.55
CA PRO A 89 -30.99 21.91 -5.39
C PRO A 89 -30.37 20.71 -4.63
N THR A 90 -30.93 19.52 -4.80
CA THR A 90 -30.43 18.32 -4.10
C THR A 90 -28.98 18.02 -4.45
N ILE A 91 -28.56 18.25 -5.69
CA ILE A 91 -27.15 18.11 -6.14
C ILE A 91 -26.24 19.06 -5.36
N GLU A 92 -26.63 20.35 -5.21
CA GLU A 92 -25.86 21.32 -4.41
C GLU A 92 -25.73 20.84 -2.95
N VAL A 93 -26.79 20.32 -2.35
CA VAL A 93 -26.75 19.80 -0.98
C VAL A 93 -25.76 18.63 -0.86
N ILE A 94 -25.82 17.65 -1.76
CA ILE A 94 -24.91 16.49 -1.76
C ILE A 94 -23.45 16.92 -1.88
N LEU A 95 -23.18 17.96 -2.65
CA LEU A 95 -21.81 18.39 -2.98
C LEU A 95 -21.25 19.48 -2.06
N THR A 96 -22.10 20.13 -1.23
CA THR A 96 -21.65 21.25 -0.38
C THR A 96 -21.93 21.06 1.11
N VAL A 97 -22.74 20.05 1.48
CA VAL A 97 -23.09 19.80 2.88
C VAL A 97 -22.47 18.47 3.31
N LEU A 98 -21.69 18.50 4.39
CA LEU A 98 -21.14 17.28 5.00
C LEU A 98 -22.27 16.47 5.63
N HIS A 99 -22.16 15.16 5.59
CA HIS A 99 -23.17 14.22 6.10
C HIS A 99 -24.54 14.38 5.40
N ALA A 100 -24.51 14.67 4.10
CA ALA A 100 -25.68 14.69 3.24
C ALA A 100 -25.56 13.60 2.15
N GLY A 101 -26.54 12.71 2.05
CA GLY A 101 -26.51 11.65 1.03
C GLY A 101 -27.76 10.77 1.11
N GLY A 102 -28.03 10.04 0.02
CA GLY A 102 -29.15 9.11 -0.09
C GLY A 102 -28.86 7.71 0.47
N LYS A 103 -27.68 7.50 1.04
CA LYS A 103 -27.23 6.20 1.57
C LYS A 103 -27.59 5.98 3.05
N PHE A 104 -28.10 6.99 3.73
CA PHE A 104 -28.58 6.88 5.12
C PHE A 104 -29.97 6.19 5.28
N THR A 105 -30.55 5.73 4.19
CA THR A 105 -31.84 5.02 4.22
C THR A 105 -31.72 3.72 3.44
N GLU A 106 -32.03 2.59 4.09
CA GLU A 106 -32.00 1.23 3.52
C GLU A 106 -32.78 1.04 2.21
N GLN A 107 -33.74 1.92 1.95
CA GLN A 107 -34.58 1.84 0.75
C GLN A 107 -33.83 2.01 -0.56
N ASN A 108 -32.69 2.71 -0.54
CA ASN A 108 -31.95 3.05 -1.76
C ASN A 108 -30.72 2.17 -2.00
N TYR A 109 -30.02 1.77 -0.93
CA TYR A 109 -28.80 0.98 -1.00
C TYR A 109 -28.79 -0.02 0.17
N LYS A 110 -28.84 -1.31 -0.11
CA LYS A 110 -28.78 -2.37 0.92
C LYS A 110 -27.37 -2.59 1.45
N THR A 111 -26.40 -2.44 0.57
CA THR A 111 -24.96 -2.53 0.87
C THR A 111 -24.26 -1.42 0.11
N SER A 112 -23.51 -0.58 0.79
CA SER A 112 -22.69 0.45 0.14
C SER A 112 -21.36 0.60 0.85
N GLY A 113 -20.34 1.04 0.12
CA GLY A 113 -19.04 1.41 0.68
C GLY A 113 -19.04 2.81 1.30
N GLY A 114 -19.94 3.68 0.85
CA GLY A 114 -20.01 5.10 1.22
C GLY A 114 -20.94 5.36 2.42
N LEU A 115 -20.44 5.19 3.66
CA LEU A 115 -21.24 5.29 4.90
C LEU A 115 -21.43 6.71 5.45
N HIS A 116 -20.49 7.61 5.21
CA HIS A 116 -20.40 8.86 5.96
C HIS A 116 -21.10 10.04 5.27
N GLY A 117 -21.52 9.90 4.00
CA GLY A 117 -22.15 10.96 3.23
C GLY A 117 -21.25 12.22 3.05
N VAL A 118 -19.94 12.02 2.98
CA VAL A 118 -18.98 13.12 2.88
C VAL A 118 -18.08 13.07 1.63
N GLY A 119 -17.95 11.93 0.95
CA GLY A 119 -16.98 11.74 -0.12
C GLY A 119 -17.07 12.80 -1.21
N SER A 120 -18.23 12.96 -1.83
CA SER A 120 -18.42 13.94 -2.92
C SER A 120 -18.22 15.38 -2.46
N SER A 121 -18.67 15.75 -1.26
CA SER A 121 -18.48 17.10 -0.71
C SER A 121 -17.03 17.37 -0.34
N VAL A 122 -16.30 16.36 0.12
CA VAL A 122 -14.86 16.44 0.38
C VAL A 122 -14.08 16.65 -0.92
N VAL A 123 -14.38 15.90 -2.00
CA VAL A 123 -13.75 16.11 -3.32
C VAL A 123 -14.01 17.52 -3.82
N ASN A 124 -15.25 18.02 -3.69
CA ASN A 124 -15.60 19.39 -4.08
C ASN A 124 -14.82 20.43 -3.25
N ALA A 125 -14.74 20.26 -1.93
CA ALA A 125 -14.00 21.14 -1.04
C ALA A 125 -12.50 21.22 -1.37
N LEU A 126 -11.90 20.13 -1.83
CA LEU A 126 -10.48 20.02 -2.15
C LEU A 126 -10.16 20.26 -3.63
N SER A 127 -11.16 20.70 -4.41
CA SER A 127 -11.03 21.00 -5.83
C SER A 127 -11.06 22.51 -6.09
N SER A 128 -10.26 22.96 -7.04
CA SER A 128 -10.32 24.34 -7.57
C SER A 128 -11.53 24.53 -8.49
N TYR A 129 -11.97 23.44 -9.13
CA TYR A 129 -13.13 23.39 -10.03
C TYR A 129 -13.82 22.03 -9.93
N MET A 130 -15.15 22.02 -9.96
CA MET A 130 -15.97 20.83 -10.15
C MET A 130 -17.16 21.15 -11.03
N LYS A 131 -17.48 20.24 -11.96
CA LYS A 131 -18.70 20.28 -12.77
C LYS A 131 -19.42 18.95 -12.63
N VAL A 132 -20.72 19.02 -12.44
CA VAL A 132 -21.61 17.85 -12.39
C VAL A 132 -22.62 17.97 -13.53
N ARG A 133 -22.73 16.90 -14.31
CA ARG A 133 -23.78 16.72 -15.31
C ARG A 133 -24.59 15.48 -14.95
N VAL A 134 -25.88 15.61 -14.85
CA VAL A 134 -26.80 14.51 -14.57
C VAL A 134 -27.78 14.37 -15.72
N VAL A 135 -27.90 13.14 -16.22
CA VAL A 135 -28.95 12.79 -17.17
C VAL A 135 -29.99 11.93 -16.45
N ARG A 136 -31.20 12.49 -16.32
CA ARG A 136 -32.31 11.83 -15.64
C ARG A 136 -33.65 12.23 -16.27
N ASP A 137 -34.56 11.27 -16.38
CA ASP A 137 -35.90 11.48 -16.94
C ASP A 137 -35.91 12.17 -18.32
N GLY A 138 -34.93 11.79 -19.18
CA GLY A 138 -34.78 12.33 -20.55
C GLY A 138 -34.34 13.79 -20.61
N LYS A 139 -33.82 14.35 -19.51
CA LYS A 139 -33.28 15.71 -19.43
C LYS A 139 -31.85 15.69 -18.89
N ALA A 140 -31.05 16.66 -19.33
CA ALA A 140 -29.73 16.92 -18.81
C ALA A 140 -29.74 18.15 -17.89
N TYR A 141 -29.04 18.01 -16.76
CA TYR A 141 -28.87 19.06 -15.76
C TYR A 141 -27.39 19.27 -15.50
N GLU A 142 -26.97 20.50 -15.28
CA GLU A 142 -25.57 20.85 -15.00
C GLU A 142 -25.46 21.84 -13.86
N GLU A 143 -24.45 21.67 -13.04
CA GLU A 143 -24.06 22.58 -11.97
C GLU A 143 -22.53 22.64 -11.87
N GLU A 144 -22.01 23.85 -11.59
CA GLU A 144 -20.57 24.08 -11.48
C GLU A 144 -20.21 24.68 -10.13
N PHE A 145 -19.04 24.30 -9.63
CA PHE A 145 -18.46 24.76 -8.36
C PHE A 145 -17.03 25.21 -8.59
N LYS A 146 -16.59 26.21 -7.85
CA LYS A 146 -15.21 26.74 -7.90
C LYS A 146 -14.68 27.00 -6.50
N ASN A 147 -13.36 27.12 -6.41
CA ASN A 147 -12.65 27.59 -5.21
C ASN A 147 -13.06 26.86 -3.92
N GLY A 148 -13.09 25.53 -3.96
CA GLY A 148 -13.40 24.71 -2.79
C GLY A 148 -14.90 24.55 -2.53
N GLY A 149 -15.69 24.40 -3.59
CA GLY A 149 -17.09 23.99 -3.51
C GLY A 149 -18.09 25.16 -3.48
N HIS A 150 -17.67 26.37 -3.85
CA HIS A 150 -18.60 27.50 -4.01
C HIS A 150 -19.38 27.34 -5.32
N PRO A 151 -20.74 27.28 -5.29
CA PRO A 151 -21.53 27.11 -6.50
C PRO A 151 -21.41 28.34 -7.42
N VAL A 152 -21.31 28.06 -8.73
CA VAL A 152 -21.30 29.11 -9.79
C VAL A 152 -22.68 29.15 -10.42
N GLY A 153 -23.58 29.89 -9.78
CA GLY A 153 -25.00 29.95 -10.17
C GLY A 153 -25.83 28.86 -9.47
N THR A 154 -26.84 28.35 -10.16
CA THR A 154 -27.76 27.32 -9.65
C THR A 154 -27.84 26.18 -10.66
N LEU A 155 -28.35 25.02 -10.24
CA LEU A 155 -28.60 23.87 -11.12
C LEU A 155 -29.43 24.31 -12.35
N LYS A 156 -28.88 24.05 -13.54
CA LYS A 156 -29.50 24.40 -14.83
C LYS A 156 -29.99 23.14 -15.54
N CYS A 157 -31.25 23.15 -15.98
CA CYS A 157 -31.72 22.19 -16.96
C CYS A 157 -31.19 22.61 -18.36
N VAL A 158 -30.28 21.84 -18.93
CA VAL A 158 -29.66 22.15 -20.23
C VAL A 158 -30.61 21.80 -21.39
N GLY A 159 -31.58 20.93 -21.16
CA GLY A 159 -32.58 20.54 -22.13
C GLY A 159 -32.88 19.04 -22.17
N LYS A 160 -33.68 18.64 -23.14
CA LYS A 160 -33.95 17.20 -23.42
C LYS A 160 -32.74 16.58 -24.08
N THR A 161 -32.44 15.34 -23.73
CA THR A 161 -31.33 14.56 -24.30
C THR A 161 -31.76 13.12 -24.56
N LYS A 162 -31.07 12.48 -25.52
CA LYS A 162 -31.15 11.04 -25.78
C LYS A 162 -30.01 10.28 -25.10
N ASP A 163 -29.11 10.96 -24.40
CA ASP A 163 -28.02 10.31 -23.66
C ASP A 163 -28.58 9.33 -22.63
N LYS A 164 -27.82 8.27 -22.37
CA LYS A 164 -28.14 7.33 -21.30
C LYS A 164 -28.18 8.05 -19.95
N THR A 165 -29.08 7.64 -19.07
CA THR A 165 -29.14 8.11 -17.69
C THR A 165 -27.80 7.88 -16.99
N GLY A 166 -27.49 8.73 -16.01
CA GLY A 166 -26.28 8.59 -15.22
C GLY A 166 -25.78 9.92 -14.68
N THR A 167 -24.67 9.86 -13.97
CA THR A 167 -23.98 11.02 -13.42
C THR A 167 -22.59 11.13 -14.03
N THR A 168 -22.17 12.34 -14.36
CA THR A 168 -20.81 12.68 -14.78
C THR A 168 -20.27 13.76 -13.87
N ILE A 169 -19.16 13.49 -13.19
CA ILE A 169 -18.46 14.45 -12.33
C ILE A 169 -17.08 14.70 -12.91
N THR A 170 -16.79 15.96 -13.22
CA THR A 170 -15.44 16.41 -13.58
C THR A 170 -14.92 17.30 -12.46
N PHE A 171 -13.74 17.01 -11.93
CA PHE A 171 -13.11 17.82 -10.88
C PHE A 171 -11.64 18.06 -11.15
N LYS A 172 -11.12 19.18 -10.67
CA LYS A 172 -9.71 19.55 -10.74
C LYS A 172 -9.18 19.81 -9.34
N PRO A 173 -8.19 19.04 -8.86
CA PRO A 173 -7.61 19.24 -7.54
C PRO A 173 -7.05 20.66 -7.35
N ASP A 174 -7.11 21.14 -6.11
CA ASP A 174 -6.59 22.45 -5.77
C ASP A 174 -5.09 22.38 -5.46
N GLN A 175 -4.27 22.97 -6.32
CA GLN A 175 -2.80 23.01 -6.19
C GLN A 175 -2.31 23.68 -4.90
N THR A 176 -3.14 24.47 -4.23
CA THR A 176 -2.77 25.12 -2.96
C THR A 176 -2.87 24.17 -1.76
N ILE A 177 -3.49 23.00 -1.94
CA ILE A 177 -3.71 22.01 -0.89
C ILE A 177 -2.77 20.82 -1.05
N PHE A 178 -2.62 20.32 -2.29
CA PHE A 178 -1.85 19.13 -2.58
C PHE A 178 -0.39 19.45 -2.90
N SER A 179 0.52 18.63 -2.41
CA SER A 179 1.96 18.73 -2.74
C SER A 179 2.23 18.41 -4.22
N THR A 180 1.35 17.66 -4.85
CA THR A 180 1.33 17.37 -6.28
C THR A 180 -0.11 17.20 -6.75
N THR A 181 -0.37 17.58 -8.02
CA THR A 181 -1.66 17.31 -8.71
C THR A 181 -1.47 16.37 -9.90
N LYS A 182 -0.27 15.79 -10.06
CA LYS A 182 0.01 14.80 -11.12
C LYS A 182 -0.35 13.41 -10.61
N TYR A 183 -1.30 12.74 -11.26
CA TYR A 183 -1.68 11.35 -10.96
C TYR A 183 -0.66 10.37 -11.52
N LYS A 184 -0.46 9.24 -10.82
CA LYS A 184 0.23 8.06 -11.36
C LYS A 184 -0.79 7.12 -11.97
N TYR A 185 -0.71 6.90 -13.30
CA TYR A 185 -1.66 6.09 -14.05
C TYR A 185 -1.81 4.70 -13.47
N GLU A 186 -0.70 4.00 -13.21
CA GLU A 186 -0.69 2.61 -12.74
C GLU A 186 -1.42 2.44 -11.41
N THR A 187 -1.36 3.45 -10.54
CA THR A 187 -2.04 3.40 -9.23
C THR A 187 -3.56 3.50 -9.40
N ILE A 188 -4.03 4.37 -10.29
CA ILE A 188 -5.45 4.48 -10.62
C ILE A 188 -5.93 3.23 -11.37
N GLN A 189 -5.13 2.76 -12.33
CA GLN A 189 -5.40 1.55 -13.12
C GLN A 189 -5.63 0.34 -12.23
N GLU A 190 -4.74 0.08 -11.27
CA GLU A 190 -4.85 -1.08 -10.39
C GLU A 190 -6.10 -1.01 -9.51
N ARG A 191 -6.42 0.16 -8.94
CA ARG A 191 -7.64 0.34 -8.14
C ARG A 191 -8.91 0.10 -8.96
N ILE A 192 -8.96 0.58 -10.19
CA ILE A 192 -10.10 0.37 -11.09
C ILE A 192 -10.20 -1.11 -11.48
N ARG A 193 -9.08 -1.78 -11.74
CA ARG A 193 -9.03 -3.21 -12.02
C ARG A 193 -9.54 -4.03 -10.84
N GLU A 194 -9.15 -3.71 -9.60
CA GLU A 194 -9.68 -4.34 -8.39
C GLU A 194 -11.22 -4.21 -8.31
N SER A 195 -11.75 -3.00 -8.56
CA SER A 195 -13.20 -2.78 -8.58
C SER A 195 -13.91 -3.59 -9.66
N ALA A 196 -13.28 -3.74 -10.83
CA ALA A 196 -13.83 -4.56 -11.93
C ALA A 196 -13.87 -6.06 -11.58
N PHE A 197 -12.89 -6.58 -10.84
CA PHE A 197 -12.94 -7.96 -10.33
C PHE A 197 -14.06 -8.19 -9.32
N LEU A 198 -14.38 -7.20 -8.48
CA LEU A 198 -15.40 -7.33 -7.46
C LEU A 198 -16.82 -7.18 -8.01
N LEU A 199 -16.98 -6.52 -9.15
CA LEU A 199 -18.27 -6.26 -9.78
C LEU A 199 -18.41 -7.07 -11.07
N LYS A 200 -18.85 -8.34 -10.93
CA LYS A 200 -19.01 -9.26 -12.07
C LYS A 200 -19.81 -8.63 -13.21
N GLY A 201 -19.22 -8.61 -14.42
CA GLY A 201 -19.86 -8.12 -15.64
C GLY A 201 -20.02 -6.60 -15.77
N VAL A 202 -19.55 -5.81 -14.81
CA VAL A 202 -19.47 -4.34 -14.92
C VAL A 202 -18.19 -3.98 -15.68
N LYS A 203 -18.34 -3.15 -16.72
CA LYS A 203 -17.26 -2.65 -17.56
C LYS A 203 -16.70 -1.36 -16.97
N PHE A 204 -15.39 -1.29 -16.80
CA PHE A 204 -14.65 -0.09 -16.45
C PHE A 204 -13.78 0.32 -17.62
N VAL A 205 -13.82 1.61 -17.98
CA VAL A 205 -12.97 2.20 -19.01
C VAL A 205 -12.11 3.25 -18.32
N LEU A 206 -10.79 3.11 -18.42
CA LEU A 206 -9.83 4.10 -17.94
C LEU A 206 -9.09 4.70 -19.13
N THR A 207 -9.16 6.02 -19.27
CA THR A 207 -8.46 6.78 -20.29
C THR A 207 -7.54 7.81 -19.61
N ASP A 208 -6.29 7.88 -20.03
CA ASP A 208 -5.37 8.95 -19.68
C ASP A 208 -5.02 9.71 -20.96
N GLU A 209 -5.45 10.96 -21.06
CA GLU A 209 -5.20 11.83 -22.22
C GLU A 209 -3.84 12.50 -22.17
N ARG A 210 -3.08 12.34 -21.09
CA ARG A 210 -1.70 12.86 -20.97
C ARG A 210 -0.76 12.05 -21.84
N GLU A 211 0.44 12.55 -22.10
CA GLU A 211 1.44 11.84 -22.87
C GLU A 211 2.35 10.97 -21.95
N PRO A 212 2.54 9.69 -22.30
CA PRO A 212 1.87 8.94 -23.38
C PRO A 212 0.41 8.63 -23.06
N GLU A 213 -0.48 8.67 -24.08
CA GLU A 213 -1.89 8.33 -23.91
C GLU A 213 -2.05 6.84 -23.57
N HIS A 214 -2.94 6.56 -22.60
CA HIS A 214 -3.30 5.20 -22.19
C HIS A 214 -4.80 4.99 -22.27
N HIS A 215 -5.21 3.79 -22.65
CA HIS A 215 -6.61 3.40 -22.69
C HIS A 215 -6.74 1.93 -22.32
N ASP A 216 -7.40 1.66 -21.19
CA ASP A 216 -7.64 0.31 -20.68
C ASP A 216 -9.12 0.05 -20.46
N VAL A 217 -9.52 -1.20 -20.71
CA VAL A 217 -10.88 -1.69 -20.45
C VAL A 217 -10.79 -2.92 -19.57
N PHE A 218 -11.51 -2.88 -18.44
CA PHE A 218 -11.59 -3.97 -17.48
C PHE A 218 -13.02 -4.47 -17.37
N GLN A 219 -13.22 -5.76 -17.59
CA GLN A 219 -14.50 -6.44 -17.38
C GLN A 219 -14.22 -7.91 -17.08
N TYR A 220 -14.73 -8.42 -15.97
CA TYR A 220 -14.46 -9.78 -15.52
C TYR A 220 -15.77 -10.46 -15.11
N ASP A 221 -16.17 -11.49 -15.86
CA ASP A 221 -17.40 -12.22 -15.61
C ASP A 221 -17.25 -13.24 -14.45
N ASP A 222 -16.04 -13.76 -14.28
CA ASP A 222 -15.72 -14.70 -13.18
C ASP A 222 -15.38 -14.01 -11.84
N GLY A 223 -15.41 -12.70 -11.78
CA GLY A 223 -15.26 -11.94 -10.57
C GLY A 223 -13.96 -12.22 -9.81
N ILE A 224 -14.06 -12.53 -8.52
CA ILE A 224 -12.87 -12.78 -7.68
C ILE A 224 -12.08 -14.04 -8.04
N LYS A 225 -12.60 -14.96 -8.85
CA LYS A 225 -11.80 -16.06 -9.43
C LYS A 225 -10.72 -15.51 -10.36
N SER A 226 -11.13 -14.60 -11.28
CA SER A 226 -10.19 -13.91 -12.16
C SER A 226 -9.16 -13.09 -11.37
N PHE A 227 -9.57 -12.52 -10.24
CA PHE A 227 -8.65 -11.80 -9.36
C PHE A 227 -7.58 -12.72 -8.77
N VAL A 228 -7.95 -13.90 -8.27
CA VAL A 228 -6.97 -14.88 -7.77
C VAL A 228 -6.01 -15.32 -8.87
N SER A 229 -6.52 -15.57 -10.10
CA SER A 229 -5.66 -15.89 -11.24
C SER A 229 -4.68 -14.75 -11.56
N TYR A 230 -5.14 -13.51 -11.50
CA TYR A 230 -4.30 -12.32 -11.66
C TYR A 230 -3.22 -12.20 -10.58
N LEU A 231 -3.55 -12.47 -9.29
CA LEU A 231 -2.57 -12.46 -8.19
C LEU A 231 -1.50 -13.55 -8.33
N ASN A 232 -1.81 -14.63 -9.05
CA ASN A 232 -0.91 -15.75 -9.29
C ASN A 232 -0.27 -15.75 -10.68
N GLU A 233 -0.50 -14.71 -11.47
CA GLU A 233 0.16 -14.56 -12.76
C GLU A 233 1.68 -14.62 -12.59
N GLY A 234 2.33 -15.51 -13.35
CA GLY A 234 3.78 -15.74 -13.25
C GLY A 234 4.25 -16.63 -12.09
N LYS A 235 3.35 -17.15 -11.23
CA LYS A 235 3.69 -18.15 -10.19
C LYS A 235 3.49 -19.57 -10.73
N GLY A 236 4.19 -20.54 -10.13
CA GLY A 236 3.85 -21.96 -10.28
C GLY A 236 2.63 -22.28 -9.42
N THR A 237 1.52 -22.72 -10.02
CA THR A 237 0.32 -23.12 -9.28
C THR A 237 0.27 -24.63 -9.08
N ILE A 238 -0.19 -25.07 -7.92
CA ILE A 238 -0.34 -26.48 -7.53
C ILE A 238 -1.81 -26.90 -7.38
N SER A 239 -2.73 -25.97 -7.47
CA SER A 239 -4.17 -26.23 -7.49
C SER A 239 -4.88 -25.39 -8.54
N ASP A 240 -6.09 -25.78 -8.91
CA ASP A 240 -7.01 -24.89 -9.56
C ASP A 240 -7.53 -23.83 -8.60
N VAL A 241 -8.19 -22.77 -9.14
CA VAL A 241 -8.85 -21.76 -8.31
C VAL A 241 -10.11 -22.37 -7.71
N PHE A 242 -10.16 -22.50 -6.40
CA PHE A 242 -11.39 -22.82 -5.68
C PHE A 242 -12.20 -21.54 -5.40
N TYR A 243 -13.52 -21.68 -5.34
CA TYR A 243 -14.44 -20.56 -5.13
C TYR A 243 -15.63 -21.00 -4.30
N PHE A 244 -15.99 -20.20 -3.31
CA PHE A 244 -17.16 -20.39 -2.47
C PHE A 244 -17.95 -19.10 -2.41
N GLU A 245 -19.27 -19.23 -2.40
CA GLU A 245 -20.18 -18.14 -2.09
C GLU A 245 -21.30 -18.61 -1.18
N GLY A 246 -21.86 -17.70 -0.43
CA GLY A 246 -23.01 -17.98 0.41
C GLY A 246 -23.48 -16.78 1.21
N LYS A 247 -24.63 -16.98 1.88
CA LYS A 247 -25.22 -16.00 2.80
C LYS A 247 -25.19 -16.56 4.21
N GLN A 248 -24.68 -15.78 5.14
CA GLN A 248 -24.64 -16.12 6.55
C GLN A 248 -24.91 -14.87 7.39
N ASP A 249 -25.85 -14.96 8.35
CA ASP A 249 -26.21 -13.87 9.26
C ASP A 249 -26.50 -12.52 8.55
N GLY A 250 -27.20 -12.58 7.40
CA GLY A 250 -27.53 -11.42 6.56
C GLY A 250 -26.39 -10.91 5.67
N MET A 251 -25.19 -11.45 5.78
CA MET A 251 -24.02 -11.08 4.99
C MET A 251 -23.87 -11.97 3.76
N GLU A 252 -23.48 -11.40 2.62
CA GLU A 252 -23.07 -12.15 1.43
C GLU A 252 -21.54 -12.27 1.45
N ILE A 253 -21.04 -13.50 1.33
CA ILE A 253 -19.61 -13.81 1.46
C ILE A 253 -19.17 -14.55 0.21
N GLU A 254 -18.13 -14.06 -0.43
CA GLU A 254 -17.42 -14.71 -1.51
C GLU A 254 -15.96 -14.93 -1.10
N PHE A 255 -15.45 -16.14 -1.31
CA PHE A 255 -14.06 -16.50 -1.04
C PHE A 255 -13.51 -17.31 -2.19
N ALA A 256 -12.41 -16.84 -2.79
CA ALA A 256 -11.67 -17.56 -3.80
C ALA A 256 -10.22 -17.72 -3.38
N GLY A 257 -9.58 -18.82 -3.79
CA GLY A 257 -8.18 -19.03 -3.48
C GLY A 257 -7.52 -20.04 -4.41
N GLN A 258 -6.21 -20.01 -4.45
CA GLN A 258 -5.37 -20.92 -5.23
C GLN A 258 -4.03 -21.09 -4.54
N TYR A 259 -3.53 -22.32 -4.52
CA TYR A 259 -2.20 -22.60 -4.00
C TYR A 259 -1.14 -22.49 -5.09
N SER A 260 -0.02 -21.91 -4.71
CA SER A 260 1.20 -21.86 -5.49
C SER A 260 2.34 -22.63 -4.80
N ASP A 261 3.43 -22.83 -5.53
CA ASP A 261 4.67 -23.40 -5.01
C ASP A 261 5.44 -22.43 -4.08
N GLY A 262 4.95 -21.20 -3.91
CA GLY A 262 5.51 -20.21 -3.01
C GLY A 262 5.35 -20.53 -1.52
N TYR A 263 5.95 -19.68 -0.68
CA TYR A 263 6.01 -19.85 0.78
C TYR A 263 5.24 -18.80 1.57
N SER A 264 4.65 -17.78 0.91
CA SER A 264 3.93 -16.71 1.56
C SER A 264 2.43 -16.80 1.35
N GLU A 265 1.66 -16.45 2.40
CA GLU A 265 0.22 -16.17 2.30
C GLU A 265 0.02 -14.79 1.66
N ASN A 266 -0.92 -14.70 0.72
CA ASN A 266 -1.41 -13.44 0.17
C ASN A 266 -2.93 -13.43 0.22
N LEU A 267 -3.50 -12.84 1.28
CA LEU A 267 -4.95 -12.67 1.44
C LEU A 267 -5.30 -11.20 1.19
N VAL A 268 -6.12 -10.98 0.17
CA VAL A 268 -6.68 -9.66 -0.15
C VAL A 268 -8.16 -9.65 0.24
N SER A 269 -8.58 -8.67 1.04
CA SER A 269 -9.94 -8.64 1.57
C SER A 269 -10.66 -7.34 1.29
N PHE A 270 -11.98 -7.46 1.10
CA PHE A 270 -12.88 -6.34 0.80
C PHE A 270 -14.17 -6.46 1.60
N VAL A 271 -14.70 -5.31 1.97
CA VAL A 271 -16.02 -5.19 2.59
C VAL A 271 -16.79 -4.11 1.85
N ASN A 272 -17.94 -4.46 1.26
CA ASN A 272 -18.75 -3.57 0.41
C ASN A 272 -17.88 -2.85 -0.66
N ASN A 273 -17.05 -3.61 -1.36
CA ASN A 273 -16.07 -3.14 -2.36
C ASN A 273 -14.94 -2.21 -1.82
N VAL A 274 -14.93 -1.92 -0.53
CA VAL A 274 -13.84 -1.17 0.11
C VAL A 274 -12.75 -2.15 0.53
N ARG A 275 -11.51 -1.87 0.14
CA ARG A 275 -10.36 -2.68 0.52
C ARG A 275 -10.05 -2.52 2.00
N THR A 276 -9.91 -3.65 2.71
CA THR A 276 -9.55 -3.69 4.13
C THR A 276 -8.08 -4.07 4.29
N GLY A 277 -7.18 -3.12 3.96
CA GLY A 277 -5.73 -3.36 3.95
C GLY A 277 -5.12 -3.70 5.32
N ASP A 278 -5.78 -3.27 6.41
CA ASP A 278 -5.40 -3.58 7.80
C ASP A 278 -6.18 -4.82 8.33
N GLY A 279 -6.91 -5.52 7.45
CA GLY A 279 -7.67 -6.72 7.78
C GLY A 279 -8.95 -6.45 8.59
N GLY A 280 -9.22 -7.33 9.56
CA GLY A 280 -10.37 -7.19 10.44
C GLY A 280 -11.00 -8.53 10.87
N THR A 281 -12.23 -8.43 11.37
CA THR A 281 -12.97 -9.58 11.90
C THR A 281 -13.28 -10.62 10.84
N HIS A 282 -13.61 -10.22 9.61
CA HIS A 282 -13.88 -11.10 8.47
C HIS A 282 -12.65 -11.94 8.08
N GLU A 283 -11.44 -11.35 8.02
CA GLU A 283 -10.21 -12.10 7.77
C GLU A 283 -9.90 -13.08 8.90
N SER A 284 -10.11 -12.66 10.15
CA SER A 284 -9.93 -13.52 11.31
C SER A 284 -10.87 -14.72 11.25
N GLY A 285 -12.10 -14.51 10.81
CA GLY A 285 -13.08 -15.58 10.57
C GLY A 285 -12.63 -16.52 9.46
N ALA A 286 -12.21 -16.00 8.30
CA ALA A 286 -11.75 -16.80 7.17
C ALA A 286 -10.55 -17.67 7.56
N ARG A 287 -9.54 -17.10 8.21
CA ARG A 287 -8.35 -17.84 8.69
C ARG A 287 -8.71 -18.94 9.70
N SER A 288 -9.66 -18.68 10.61
CA SER A 288 -10.12 -19.63 11.61
C SER A 288 -10.88 -20.80 10.97
N GLY A 289 -11.90 -20.52 10.15
CA GLY A 289 -12.70 -21.53 9.47
C GLY A 289 -11.86 -22.43 8.56
N PHE A 290 -10.97 -21.81 7.78
CA PHE A 290 -10.02 -22.48 6.90
C PHE A 290 -9.12 -23.46 7.69
N THR A 291 -8.48 -22.98 8.76
CA THR A 291 -7.59 -23.78 9.59
C THR A 291 -8.31 -24.96 10.23
N ARG A 292 -9.53 -24.74 10.71
CA ARG A 292 -10.37 -25.79 11.33
C ARG A 292 -10.72 -26.87 10.33
N ALA A 293 -11.16 -26.52 9.12
CA ALA A 293 -11.52 -27.48 8.07
C ALA A 293 -10.34 -28.41 7.73
N PHE A 294 -9.17 -27.85 7.53
CA PHE A 294 -7.96 -28.63 7.22
C PHE A 294 -7.53 -29.56 8.37
N ASN A 295 -7.53 -29.09 9.62
CA ASN A 295 -7.18 -29.92 10.76
C ASN A 295 -8.16 -31.07 10.98
N GLU A 296 -9.45 -30.83 10.81
CA GLU A 296 -10.47 -31.89 10.90
C GLU A 296 -10.34 -32.92 9.78
N TYR A 297 -10.13 -32.44 8.53
CA TYR A 297 -9.87 -33.30 7.40
C TYR A 297 -8.63 -34.19 7.65
N ALA A 298 -7.51 -33.58 8.06
CA ALA A 298 -6.26 -34.31 8.31
C ALA A 298 -6.41 -35.39 9.39
N LYS A 299 -7.20 -35.13 10.45
CA LYS A 299 -7.49 -36.13 11.49
C LYS A 299 -8.44 -37.22 11.00
N LYS A 300 -9.49 -36.89 10.24
CA LYS A 300 -10.44 -37.86 9.68
C LYS A 300 -9.78 -38.80 8.70
N GLN A 301 -8.82 -38.31 7.91
CA GLN A 301 -8.06 -39.12 6.93
C GLN A 301 -6.82 -39.82 7.52
N GLY A 302 -6.58 -39.70 8.83
CA GLY A 302 -5.44 -40.34 9.49
C GLY A 302 -4.08 -39.73 9.13
N LEU A 303 -4.05 -38.56 8.48
CA LEU A 303 -2.82 -37.81 8.16
C LEU A 303 -2.23 -37.14 9.41
N LEU A 304 -3.04 -36.91 10.42
CA LEU A 304 -2.67 -36.53 11.78
C LEU A 304 -3.23 -37.54 12.76
N GLY A 305 -2.41 -37.99 13.70
CA GLY A 305 -2.85 -38.87 14.79
C GLY A 305 -3.85 -38.15 15.69
N LYS A 306 -4.75 -38.91 16.32
CA LYS A 306 -5.78 -38.34 17.23
C LYS A 306 -5.18 -37.56 18.40
N LYS A 307 -3.96 -37.87 18.82
CA LYS A 307 -3.22 -37.22 19.92
C LYS A 307 -2.23 -36.15 19.41
N ASP A 308 -2.04 -36.03 18.10
CA ASP A 308 -1.14 -35.05 17.55
C ASP A 308 -1.70 -33.64 17.72
N LYS A 309 -0.81 -32.68 17.92
CA LYS A 309 -1.18 -31.27 17.93
C LYS A 309 -1.69 -30.86 16.54
N ASN A 310 -2.68 -30.00 16.53
CA ASN A 310 -3.14 -29.37 15.30
C ASN A 310 -1.98 -28.65 14.61
N ILE A 311 -1.97 -28.68 13.29
CA ILE A 311 -1.06 -27.86 12.49
C ILE A 311 -1.54 -26.40 12.57
N ASP A 312 -0.61 -25.48 12.67
CA ASP A 312 -0.92 -24.04 12.72
C ASP A 312 -1.55 -23.59 11.41
N GLY A 313 -2.48 -22.63 11.50
CA GLY A 313 -3.14 -22.10 10.32
C GLY A 313 -2.19 -21.46 9.32
N SER A 314 -1.12 -20.85 9.78
CA SER A 314 -0.08 -20.28 8.91
C SER A 314 0.61 -21.33 8.05
N ASP A 315 0.80 -22.56 8.57
CA ASP A 315 1.41 -23.65 7.83
C ASP A 315 0.48 -24.16 6.70
N TYR A 316 -0.84 -24.17 6.94
CA TYR A 316 -1.83 -24.48 5.89
C TYR A 316 -1.95 -23.40 4.83
N ARG A 317 -1.73 -22.14 5.18
CA ARG A 317 -1.85 -21.02 4.24
C ARG A 317 -0.54 -20.66 3.53
N GLU A 318 0.52 -21.42 3.76
CA GLU A 318 1.77 -21.27 3.02
C GLU A 318 1.56 -21.50 1.52
N GLY A 319 1.84 -20.48 0.71
CA GLY A 319 1.65 -20.48 -0.74
C GLY A 319 0.20 -20.21 -1.19
N LEU A 320 -0.71 -19.89 -0.28
CA LEU A 320 -2.09 -19.52 -0.60
C LEU A 320 -2.19 -18.08 -1.06
N SER A 321 -2.72 -17.85 -2.27
CA SER A 321 -3.28 -16.55 -2.68
C SER A 321 -4.79 -16.64 -2.63
N ALA A 322 -5.43 -15.72 -1.90
CA ALA A 322 -6.88 -15.73 -1.72
C ALA A 322 -7.48 -14.31 -1.75
N VAL A 323 -8.73 -14.23 -2.16
CA VAL A 323 -9.55 -13.02 -2.14
C VAL A 323 -10.81 -13.30 -1.34
N LEU A 324 -11.10 -12.45 -0.37
CA LEU A 324 -12.31 -12.46 0.44
C LEU A 324 -13.12 -11.20 0.17
N SER A 325 -14.36 -11.36 -0.26
CA SER A 325 -15.30 -10.24 -0.45
C SER A 325 -16.53 -10.49 0.43
N VAL A 326 -16.84 -9.52 1.29
CA VAL A 326 -18.00 -9.60 2.19
C VAL A 326 -18.88 -8.38 1.96
N LYS A 327 -20.17 -8.61 1.70
CA LYS A 327 -21.18 -7.55 1.67
C LYS A 327 -21.96 -7.59 2.98
N ILE A 328 -21.87 -6.52 3.73
CA ILE A 328 -22.47 -6.36 5.06
C ILE A 328 -23.57 -5.30 4.97
N PRO A 329 -24.77 -5.54 5.51
CA PRO A 329 -25.79 -4.52 5.66
C PRO A 329 -25.28 -3.32 6.45
N GLU A 330 -25.72 -2.11 6.09
CA GLU A 330 -25.23 -0.85 6.70
C GLU A 330 -25.40 -0.83 8.23
N GLU A 331 -26.49 -1.36 8.74
CA GLU A 331 -26.81 -1.46 10.19
C GLU A 331 -25.77 -2.25 11.01
N LEU A 332 -25.04 -3.17 10.37
CA LEU A 332 -24.03 -4.02 11.02
C LEU A 332 -22.61 -3.56 10.72
N LEU A 333 -22.45 -2.59 9.83
CA LEU A 333 -21.15 -2.25 9.27
C LEU A 333 -20.38 -1.26 10.15
N GLU A 334 -19.28 -1.71 10.72
CA GLU A 334 -18.40 -0.90 11.55
C GLU A 334 -16.95 -0.99 11.02
N PHE A 335 -16.36 0.16 10.64
CA PHE A 335 -14.94 0.25 10.30
C PHE A 335 -14.15 0.94 11.41
N GLU A 336 -12.92 0.52 11.62
CA GLU A 336 -11.98 1.26 12.44
C GLU A 336 -11.36 2.41 11.61
N GLY A 337 -11.77 3.66 11.91
CA GLY A 337 -11.24 4.88 11.29
C GLY A 337 -11.89 5.27 9.96
N GLN A 338 -11.60 6.51 9.53
CA GLN A 338 -12.20 7.14 8.34
C GLN A 338 -11.74 6.50 7.03
N THR A 339 -10.52 5.98 6.99
CA THR A 339 -9.94 5.34 5.79
C THR A 339 -10.49 3.93 5.52
N LYS A 340 -11.34 3.40 6.41
CA LYS A 340 -12.01 2.09 6.29
C LYS A 340 -11.05 0.90 6.09
N GLY A 341 -9.78 1.06 6.49
CA GLY A 341 -8.74 0.04 6.29
C GLY A 341 -8.96 -1.25 7.09
N LYS A 342 -9.77 -1.22 8.16
CA LYS A 342 -10.00 -2.36 9.04
C LYS A 342 -11.47 -2.51 9.40
N LEU A 343 -11.99 -3.74 9.27
CA LEU A 343 -13.35 -4.06 9.69
C LEU A 343 -13.42 -4.37 11.19
N GLY A 344 -14.31 -3.65 11.90
CA GLY A 344 -14.59 -3.85 13.32
C GLY A 344 -15.77 -4.79 13.61
N THR A 345 -16.75 -4.91 12.72
CA THR A 345 -18.01 -5.66 12.88
C THR A 345 -17.80 -7.06 13.50
N PRO A 346 -18.19 -7.32 14.77
CA PRO A 346 -17.87 -8.60 15.44
C PRO A 346 -18.56 -9.80 14.79
N GLN A 347 -19.79 -9.63 14.28
CA GLN A 347 -20.61 -10.69 13.67
C GLN A 347 -19.97 -11.25 12.40
N ALA A 348 -19.18 -10.44 11.66
CA ALA A 348 -18.50 -10.87 10.45
C ALA A 348 -17.52 -12.02 10.72
N ARG A 349 -16.92 -12.07 11.92
CA ARG A 349 -16.00 -13.15 12.27
C ARG A 349 -16.70 -14.51 12.28
N SER A 350 -17.83 -14.63 12.97
CA SER A 350 -18.56 -15.91 13.08
C SER A 350 -19.20 -16.31 11.76
N ALA A 351 -19.79 -15.35 11.03
CA ALA A 351 -20.41 -15.61 9.74
C ALA A 351 -19.40 -16.15 8.71
N VAL A 352 -18.26 -15.48 8.58
CA VAL A 352 -17.22 -15.89 7.64
C VAL A 352 -16.55 -17.20 8.09
N ASP A 353 -16.26 -17.39 9.41
CA ASP A 353 -15.71 -18.65 9.94
C ASP A 353 -16.61 -19.84 9.59
N SER A 354 -17.90 -19.71 9.82
CA SER A 354 -18.87 -20.81 9.58
C SER A 354 -18.96 -21.17 8.11
N LEU A 355 -19.11 -20.19 7.23
CA LEU A 355 -19.21 -20.44 5.78
C LEU A 355 -17.92 -21.03 5.22
N VAL A 356 -16.77 -20.44 5.55
CA VAL A 356 -15.48 -20.91 5.03
C VAL A 356 -15.17 -22.32 5.55
N TYR A 357 -15.47 -22.60 6.83
CA TYR A 357 -15.30 -23.93 7.37
C TYR A 357 -16.16 -24.97 6.65
N GLU A 358 -17.46 -24.68 6.46
CA GLU A 358 -18.39 -25.58 5.80
C GLU A 358 -17.95 -25.87 4.35
N LYS A 359 -17.77 -24.81 3.56
CA LYS A 359 -17.45 -24.94 2.13
C LYS A 359 -16.08 -25.56 1.89
N MET A 360 -15.08 -25.16 2.69
CA MET A 360 -13.73 -25.77 2.59
C MET A 360 -13.76 -27.25 3.01
N SER A 361 -14.56 -27.63 4.00
CA SER A 361 -14.69 -29.03 4.39
C SER A 361 -15.25 -29.89 3.24
N TYR A 362 -16.24 -29.38 2.50
CA TYR A 362 -16.75 -30.07 1.30
C TYR A 362 -15.70 -30.15 0.21
N TYR A 363 -15.03 -29.03 -0.09
CA TYR A 363 -13.99 -28.98 -1.10
C TYR A 363 -12.85 -29.98 -0.86
N LEU A 364 -12.37 -30.09 0.40
CA LEU A 364 -11.33 -31.05 0.77
C LEU A 364 -11.78 -32.50 0.62
N MET A 365 -13.06 -32.79 0.87
CA MET A 365 -13.59 -34.14 0.68
C MET A 365 -13.76 -34.50 -0.81
N GLU A 366 -14.19 -33.55 -1.63
CA GLU A 366 -14.36 -33.77 -3.07
C GLU A 366 -13.02 -33.87 -3.82
N ASN A 367 -11.97 -33.19 -3.31
CA ASN A 367 -10.64 -33.14 -3.92
C ASN A 367 -9.59 -33.86 -3.07
N GLY A 368 -9.85 -35.13 -2.70
CA GLY A 368 -9.09 -35.87 -1.69
C GLY A 368 -7.58 -36.00 -1.98
N GLU A 369 -7.17 -36.20 -3.23
CA GLU A 369 -5.74 -36.28 -3.61
C GLU A 369 -5.03 -34.95 -3.39
N LEU A 370 -5.61 -33.85 -3.90
CA LEU A 370 -5.10 -32.50 -3.69
C LEU A 370 -5.07 -32.15 -2.20
N ALA A 371 -6.14 -32.46 -1.45
CA ALA A 371 -6.22 -32.19 -0.04
C ALA A 371 -5.11 -32.89 0.76
N GLN A 372 -4.78 -34.15 0.42
CA GLN A 372 -3.66 -34.87 1.03
C GLN A 372 -2.31 -34.21 0.69
N GLU A 373 -2.13 -33.75 -0.55
CA GLU A 373 -0.92 -33.04 -0.96
C GLU A 373 -0.75 -31.73 -0.19
N LEU A 374 -1.83 -30.96 -0.04
CA LEU A 374 -1.84 -29.71 0.73
C LEU A 374 -1.56 -29.93 2.22
N VAL A 375 -2.12 -30.99 2.83
CA VAL A 375 -1.80 -31.36 4.22
C VAL A 375 -0.33 -31.75 4.35
N LYS A 376 0.23 -32.53 3.40
CA LYS A 376 1.67 -32.87 3.42
C LYS A 376 2.55 -31.62 3.23
N LYS A 377 2.12 -30.65 2.41
CA LYS A 377 2.79 -29.34 2.28
C LYS A 377 2.80 -28.62 3.63
N ALA A 378 1.65 -28.54 4.29
CA ALA A 378 1.53 -27.91 5.61
C ALA A 378 2.37 -28.62 6.69
N GLN A 379 2.46 -29.95 6.67
CA GLN A 379 3.35 -30.71 7.57
C GLN A 379 4.82 -30.34 7.35
N ARG A 380 5.26 -30.22 6.09
CA ARG A 380 6.63 -29.77 5.78
C ARG A 380 6.89 -28.34 6.24
N ALA A 381 5.91 -27.44 6.07
CA ALA A 381 5.98 -26.05 6.55
C ALA A 381 6.11 -26.01 8.08
N ARG A 382 5.27 -26.77 8.80
CA ARG A 382 5.35 -26.93 10.26
C ARG A 382 6.72 -27.42 10.70
N ASP A 383 7.21 -28.51 10.09
CA ASP A 383 8.48 -29.11 10.47
C ASP A 383 9.65 -28.15 10.24
N ALA A 384 9.60 -27.38 9.14
CA ALA A 384 10.57 -26.34 8.86
C ALA A 384 10.49 -25.18 9.89
N ARG A 385 9.31 -24.75 10.26
CA ARG A 385 9.08 -23.71 11.27
C ARG A 385 9.54 -24.17 12.66
N GLU A 386 9.20 -25.42 13.06
CA GLU A 386 9.61 -25.97 14.35
C GLU A 386 11.14 -26.17 14.42
N ALA A 387 11.77 -26.62 13.33
CA ALA A 387 13.23 -26.74 13.26
C ALA A 387 13.89 -25.35 13.37
N ALA A 388 13.35 -24.34 12.70
CA ALA A 388 13.83 -22.96 12.80
C ALA A 388 13.67 -22.42 14.23
N LYS A 389 12.51 -22.67 14.86
CA LYS A 389 12.25 -22.30 16.26
C LYS A 389 13.23 -22.98 17.21
N LYS A 390 13.42 -24.28 17.06
CA LYS A 390 14.37 -25.05 17.88
C LYS A 390 15.79 -24.51 17.73
N ALA A 391 16.26 -24.27 16.51
CA ALA A 391 17.56 -23.67 16.24
C ALA A 391 17.69 -22.28 16.90
N ARG A 392 16.62 -21.47 16.87
CA ARG A 392 16.58 -20.18 17.56
C ARG A 392 16.61 -20.32 19.07
N ASP A 393 15.81 -21.23 19.64
CA ASP A 393 15.74 -21.43 21.09
C ASP A 393 17.03 -22.06 21.62
N GLU A 394 17.66 -22.95 20.89
CA GLU A 394 19.01 -23.45 21.18
C GLU A 394 20.04 -22.33 21.11
N SER A 395 19.93 -21.42 20.14
CA SER A 395 20.75 -20.23 20.06
C SER A 395 20.49 -19.24 21.23
N ARG A 396 19.24 -19.13 21.68
CA ARG A 396 18.86 -18.32 22.87
C ARG A 396 19.30 -18.98 24.18
N ASN A 397 19.11 -20.30 24.32
CA ASN A 397 19.44 -21.10 25.50
C ASN A 397 20.92 -21.50 25.56
N GLY A 398 21.59 -21.62 24.42
CA GLY A 398 23.04 -21.77 24.25
C GLY A 398 23.84 -20.55 24.68
N LYS A 399 23.17 -19.68 25.44
CA LYS A 399 23.64 -18.61 26.31
C LYS A 399 24.53 -17.57 25.64
N LYS A 400 24.19 -16.32 25.90
CA LYS A 400 25.05 -15.12 25.92
C LYS A 400 26.37 -15.18 25.13
N ARG A 401 26.98 -16.35 25.00
CA ARG A 401 28.24 -16.59 24.31
C ARG A 401 28.07 -16.62 22.78
N ARG A 402 27.07 -17.35 22.24
CA ARG A 402 26.82 -17.42 20.79
C ARG A 402 26.15 -16.16 20.24
N LYS A 403 25.25 -15.54 21.01
CA LYS A 403 24.70 -14.22 20.67
C LYS A 403 25.81 -13.15 20.64
N LYS A 404 26.82 -13.31 21.51
CA LYS A 404 28.02 -12.47 21.54
C LYS A 404 28.96 -12.79 20.37
N GLU A 405 29.03 -14.03 19.90
CA GLU A 405 29.84 -14.45 18.74
C GLU A 405 29.25 -14.03 17.39
N VAL A 406 27.93 -14.21 17.16
CA VAL A 406 27.24 -13.79 15.93
C VAL A 406 27.20 -12.27 15.80
N LEU A 407 27.08 -11.55 16.90
CA LEU A 407 27.08 -10.08 16.92
C LEU A 407 28.46 -9.46 17.19
N SER A 408 29.44 -10.27 17.64
CA SER A 408 30.71 -9.78 18.15
C SER A 408 31.73 -9.41 17.07
N GLY A 409 31.43 -8.52 16.22
CA GLY A 409 32.38 -7.98 15.22
C GLY A 409 31.70 -7.18 14.14
N LYS A 410 30.44 -7.46 13.85
CA LYS A 410 29.69 -6.76 12.81
C LYS A 410 28.85 -5.59 13.37
N LEU A 411 28.02 -5.85 14.37
CA LEU A 411 27.16 -4.81 14.96
C LEU A 411 27.94 -3.84 15.85
N THR A 412 27.80 -2.56 15.59
CA THR A 412 28.20 -1.48 16.51
C THR A 412 26.94 -0.94 17.20
N PRO A 413 26.63 -1.35 18.46
CA PRO A 413 25.35 -1.08 19.09
C PRO A 413 25.23 0.38 19.54
N ALA A 414 23.98 0.85 19.71
CA ALA A 414 23.67 2.07 20.41
C ALA A 414 23.90 1.91 21.93
N GLN A 415 24.18 3.01 22.61
CA GLN A 415 24.33 3.02 24.09
C GLN A 415 22.96 2.91 24.79
N SER A 416 21.92 3.50 24.20
CA SER A 416 20.56 3.47 24.73
C SER A 416 20.00 2.05 24.66
N ARG A 417 19.29 1.65 25.73
CA ARG A 417 18.51 0.41 25.79
C ARG A 417 17.02 0.63 25.47
N ASN A 418 16.63 1.85 25.13
CA ASN A 418 15.24 2.17 24.79
C ASN A 418 14.97 1.95 23.30
N PRO A 419 14.21 0.90 22.93
CA PRO A 419 13.91 0.59 21.53
C PRO A 419 13.24 1.76 20.79
N LYS A 420 12.40 2.53 21.47
CA LYS A 420 11.64 3.66 20.88
C LYS A 420 12.51 4.86 20.50
N LYS A 421 13.80 4.85 20.87
CA LYS A 421 14.75 5.90 20.52
C LYS A 421 15.84 5.42 19.58
N ASN A 422 16.04 4.11 19.48
CA ASN A 422 17.16 3.54 18.76
C ASN A 422 16.88 3.46 17.26
N GLU A 423 17.89 3.73 16.47
CA GLU A 423 17.91 3.60 15.02
C GLU A 423 18.98 2.59 14.62
N LEU A 424 18.67 1.72 13.65
CA LEU A 424 19.60 0.77 13.06
C LEU A 424 19.90 1.18 11.63
N PHE A 425 21.15 1.48 11.32
CA PHE A 425 21.62 1.67 9.96
C PHE A 425 22.17 0.35 9.40
N LEU A 426 21.57 -0.13 8.32
CA LEU A 426 22.08 -1.22 7.49
C LEU A 426 22.94 -0.58 6.41
N VAL A 427 24.26 -0.74 6.53
CA VAL A 427 25.22 0.01 5.71
C VAL A 427 25.92 -0.92 4.73
N GLU A 428 25.97 -0.55 3.46
CA GLU A 428 26.69 -1.30 2.45
C GLU A 428 28.19 -1.24 2.67
N GLY A 429 28.80 -2.41 2.83
CA GLY A 429 30.23 -2.59 2.92
C GLY A 429 30.89 -2.16 4.23
N ASP A 430 32.09 -2.67 4.47
CA ASP A 430 32.87 -2.37 5.67
C ASP A 430 33.49 -0.95 5.64
N SER A 431 33.78 -0.39 4.47
CA SER A 431 34.37 0.95 4.31
C SER A 431 33.39 2.04 4.76
N ALA A 432 32.20 2.07 4.16
CA ALA A 432 31.13 3.00 4.57
C ALA A 432 30.68 2.72 6.01
N GLY A 433 30.61 1.45 6.41
CA GLY A 433 30.38 1.04 7.80
C GLY A 433 31.41 1.64 8.78
N GLY A 434 32.68 1.78 8.38
CA GLY A 434 33.72 2.42 9.15
C GLY A 434 33.48 3.92 9.36
N SER A 435 33.18 4.66 8.29
CA SER A 435 32.82 6.08 8.36
C SER A 435 31.54 6.31 9.18
N ALA A 436 30.50 5.48 8.98
CA ALA A 436 29.27 5.55 9.74
C ALA A 436 29.47 5.28 11.24
N LYS A 437 30.31 4.32 11.63
CA LYS A 437 30.66 4.05 13.02
C LYS A 437 31.32 5.23 13.70
N GLN A 438 32.13 6.00 12.98
CA GLN A 438 32.81 7.19 13.50
C GLN A 438 31.86 8.38 13.58
N GLY A 439 31.03 8.60 12.55
CA GLY A 439 30.17 9.77 12.41
C GLY A 439 28.87 9.71 13.22
N ARG A 440 28.38 8.52 13.57
CA ARG A 440 27.08 8.33 14.23
C ARG A 440 26.92 8.98 15.60
N ASP A 441 25.71 9.28 16.00
CA ASP A 441 25.40 9.54 17.41
C ASP A 441 25.32 8.20 18.17
N ARG A 442 26.35 7.94 18.98
CA ARG A 442 26.49 6.69 19.75
C ARG A 442 25.38 6.48 20.75
N ARG A 443 24.67 7.52 21.14
CA ARG A 443 23.60 7.44 22.14
C ARG A 443 22.44 6.58 21.65
N PHE A 444 22.04 6.69 20.38
CA PHE A 444 20.83 6.03 19.85
C PHE A 444 21.01 5.39 18.48
N GLN A 445 22.10 5.60 17.77
CA GLN A 445 22.34 5.01 16.45
C GLN A 445 23.24 3.77 16.56
N ALA A 446 22.78 2.66 15.95
CA ALA A 446 23.52 1.43 15.77
C ALA A 446 23.88 1.25 14.30
N ILE A 447 25.04 0.65 14.02
CA ILE A 447 25.55 0.38 12.65
C ILE A 447 25.75 -1.10 12.47
N LEU A 448 25.16 -1.65 11.40
CA LEU A 448 25.37 -3.01 10.94
C LEU A 448 25.85 -2.97 9.49
N PRO A 449 27.16 -3.12 9.22
CA PRO A 449 27.68 -3.28 7.87
C PRO A 449 27.22 -4.61 7.26
N LEU A 450 26.82 -4.59 5.99
CA LEU A 450 26.45 -5.76 5.21
C LEU A 450 27.55 -6.03 4.17
N ARG A 451 27.98 -7.29 4.07
CA ARG A 451 29.05 -7.68 3.13
C ARG A 451 28.48 -8.24 1.85
N GLY A 452 28.50 -7.41 0.82
CA GLY A 452 28.04 -7.78 -0.52
C GLY A 452 26.52 -7.92 -0.63
N LYS A 453 26.07 -8.51 -1.73
CA LYS A 453 24.65 -8.68 -2.04
C LYS A 453 24.04 -9.73 -1.12
N VAL A 454 22.99 -9.35 -0.42
CA VAL A 454 22.22 -10.28 0.45
C VAL A 454 21.42 -11.29 -0.37
N LEU A 455 21.02 -12.39 0.26
CA LEU A 455 20.23 -13.44 -0.39
C LEU A 455 18.89 -12.88 -0.91
N ASN A 456 18.52 -13.24 -2.15
CA ASN A 456 17.18 -12.96 -2.66
C ASN A 456 16.15 -13.85 -1.94
N THR A 457 15.44 -13.25 -1.00
CA THR A 457 14.49 -13.94 -0.14
C THR A 457 13.14 -14.26 -0.80
N GLN A 458 12.89 -13.76 -2.01
CA GLN A 458 11.75 -14.19 -2.83
C GLN A 458 11.91 -15.65 -3.30
N LYS A 459 13.15 -16.08 -3.54
CA LYS A 459 13.50 -17.40 -4.06
C LYS A 459 13.91 -18.39 -2.97
N ALA A 460 14.22 -17.90 -1.77
CA ALA A 460 14.82 -18.69 -0.71
C ALA A 460 13.79 -19.29 0.24
N LYS A 461 14.01 -20.53 0.64
CA LYS A 461 13.27 -21.17 1.73
C LYS A 461 13.67 -20.57 3.07
N LEU A 462 12.78 -20.63 4.06
CA LEU A 462 13.05 -20.11 5.41
C LEU A 462 14.33 -20.73 6.03
N GLN A 463 14.61 -22.01 5.75
CA GLN A 463 15.84 -22.68 6.20
C GLN A 463 17.10 -22.05 5.61
N ASP A 464 17.07 -21.62 4.35
CA ASP A 464 18.23 -21.02 3.68
C ASP A 464 18.46 -19.59 4.18
N ILE A 465 17.39 -18.90 4.55
CA ILE A 465 17.44 -17.58 5.19
C ILE A 465 18.20 -17.65 6.51
N PHE A 466 17.94 -18.66 7.35
CA PHE A 466 18.64 -18.85 8.62
C PHE A 466 20.10 -19.33 8.44
N LYS A 467 20.45 -19.95 7.30
CA LYS A 467 21.83 -20.31 6.97
C LYS A 467 22.64 -19.13 6.45
N ASN A 468 21.97 -18.12 5.85
CA ASN A 468 22.65 -16.95 5.36
C ASN A 468 23.09 -16.06 6.52
N GLU A 469 24.40 -15.84 6.63
CA GLU A 469 25.00 -15.13 7.76
C GLU A 469 24.53 -13.67 7.88
N GLU A 470 24.43 -12.95 6.74
CA GLU A 470 24.03 -11.54 6.74
C GLU A 470 22.57 -11.37 7.16
N ILE A 471 21.65 -12.14 6.56
CA ILE A 471 20.23 -12.12 6.90
C ILE A 471 20.02 -12.55 8.35
N ASN A 472 20.70 -13.62 8.77
CA ASN A 472 20.58 -14.13 10.14
C ASN A 472 21.07 -13.09 11.17
N THR A 473 22.20 -12.42 10.90
CA THR A 473 22.71 -11.33 11.75
C THR A 473 21.71 -10.19 11.84
N MET A 474 21.06 -9.83 10.74
CA MET A 474 20.04 -8.80 10.68
C MET A 474 18.80 -9.18 11.52
N ILE A 475 18.29 -10.42 11.39
CA ILE A 475 17.17 -10.95 12.19
C ILE A 475 17.48 -10.85 13.70
N TYR A 476 18.66 -11.29 14.13
CA TYR A 476 19.07 -11.22 15.53
C TYR A 476 19.27 -9.80 16.02
N THR A 477 19.77 -8.90 15.17
CA THR A 477 19.99 -7.50 15.51
C THR A 477 18.67 -6.79 15.73
N ILE A 478 17.68 -6.95 14.83
CA ILE A 478 16.35 -6.38 14.95
C ILE A 478 15.62 -6.96 16.17
N GLY A 479 15.72 -8.29 16.39
CA GLY A 479 15.25 -8.95 17.60
C GLY A 479 13.76 -9.27 17.65
N ALA A 480 13.00 -8.93 16.59
CA ALA A 480 11.54 -9.03 16.53
C ALA A 480 11.00 -10.38 15.99
N GLY A 481 11.89 -11.35 15.71
CA GLY A 481 11.50 -12.59 15.04
C GLY A 481 11.48 -12.46 13.52
N VAL A 482 10.87 -13.43 12.82
CA VAL A 482 10.78 -13.43 11.35
C VAL A 482 9.57 -14.25 10.88
N GLY A 483 8.96 -13.88 9.77
CA GLY A 483 7.81 -14.57 9.20
C GLY A 483 6.61 -14.58 10.15
N THR A 484 5.98 -15.73 10.35
CA THR A 484 4.78 -15.88 11.21
C THR A 484 5.02 -15.60 12.71
N GLU A 485 6.28 -15.67 13.15
CA GLU A 485 6.67 -15.37 14.54
C GLU A 485 7.15 -13.92 14.72
N PHE A 486 7.06 -13.11 13.68
CA PHE A 486 7.48 -11.72 13.73
C PHE A 486 6.50 -10.87 14.56
N ASN A 487 7.04 -10.15 15.56
CA ASN A 487 6.27 -9.18 16.33
C ASN A 487 7.01 -7.84 16.33
N VAL A 488 6.43 -6.83 15.72
CA VAL A 488 7.03 -5.50 15.56
C VAL A 488 7.32 -4.81 16.89
N ASP A 489 6.54 -5.11 17.94
CA ASP A 489 6.69 -4.51 19.25
C ASP A 489 7.92 -5.04 20.02
N ASP A 490 8.43 -6.21 19.61
CA ASP A 490 9.67 -6.79 20.15
C ASP A 490 10.95 -6.22 19.48
N SER A 491 10.81 -5.31 18.50
CA SER A 491 11.94 -4.70 17.82
C SER A 491 12.85 -3.91 18.76
N ASN A 492 14.16 -4.12 18.67
CA ASN A 492 15.17 -3.35 19.39
C ASN A 492 15.33 -1.91 18.87
N TYR A 493 14.68 -1.58 17.75
CA TYR A 493 14.83 -0.30 17.05
C TYR A 493 13.50 0.29 16.66
N ASP A 494 13.39 1.62 16.77
CA ASP A 494 12.26 2.38 16.27
C ASP A 494 12.30 2.54 14.74
N LYS A 495 13.51 2.73 14.20
CA LYS A 495 13.75 2.86 12.77
C LYS A 495 14.85 1.91 12.31
N VAL A 496 14.64 1.28 11.16
CA VAL A 496 15.67 0.59 10.39
C VAL A 496 15.89 1.38 9.10
N ILE A 497 17.11 1.83 8.89
CA ILE A 497 17.49 2.74 7.82
C ILE A 497 18.47 2.01 6.90
N ILE A 498 18.08 1.80 5.66
CA ILE A 498 18.91 1.22 4.60
C ILE A 498 19.77 2.35 4.04
N MET A 499 21.09 2.17 4.04
CA MET A 499 22.06 3.15 3.58
C MET A 499 23.08 2.46 2.66
N THR A 500 22.90 2.62 1.37
CA THR A 500 23.69 2.00 0.29
C THR A 500 24.33 3.07 -0.59
N ASP A 501 25.28 2.67 -1.41
CA ASP A 501 25.89 3.51 -2.41
C ASP A 501 24.84 3.97 -3.45
N ALA A 502 25.07 5.12 -4.07
CA ALA A 502 24.19 5.69 -5.09
C ALA A 502 24.59 5.16 -6.48
N ASP A 503 24.65 3.84 -6.62
CA ASP A 503 24.95 3.14 -7.87
C ASP A 503 24.01 1.93 -8.06
N ASP A 504 24.15 1.22 -9.18
CA ASP A 504 23.30 0.07 -9.52
C ASP A 504 23.42 -1.08 -8.52
N ASP A 505 24.61 -1.31 -7.95
CA ASP A 505 24.84 -2.34 -6.96
C ASP A 505 24.17 -1.98 -5.64
N GLY A 506 24.26 -0.71 -5.22
CA GLY A 506 23.56 -0.18 -4.05
C GLY A 506 22.02 -0.25 -4.21
N ALA A 507 21.49 0.12 -5.37
CA ALA A 507 20.08 -0.02 -5.70
C ALA A 507 19.63 -1.49 -5.65
N HIS A 508 20.46 -2.41 -6.15
CA HIS A 508 20.17 -3.85 -6.06
C HIS A 508 20.14 -4.34 -4.61
N ILE A 509 21.08 -3.91 -3.77
CA ILE A 509 21.09 -4.25 -2.33
C ILE A 509 19.84 -3.71 -1.64
N GLN A 510 19.42 -2.47 -1.94
CA GLN A 510 18.15 -1.90 -1.44
C GLN A 510 16.97 -2.80 -1.76
N ILE A 511 16.80 -3.21 -3.02
CA ILE A 511 15.70 -4.07 -3.46
C ILE A 511 15.73 -5.44 -2.78
N LEU A 512 16.91 -6.04 -2.59
CA LEU A 512 17.03 -7.31 -1.87
C LEU A 512 16.61 -7.16 -0.41
N LEU A 513 17.01 -6.08 0.27
CA LEU A 513 16.61 -5.79 1.64
C LEU A 513 15.11 -5.48 1.73
N LEU A 514 14.56 -4.68 0.82
CA LEU A 514 13.13 -4.41 0.75
C LEU A 514 12.32 -5.69 0.54
N THR A 515 12.81 -6.60 -0.32
CA THR A 515 12.20 -7.93 -0.54
C THR A 515 12.18 -8.74 0.75
N PHE A 516 13.27 -8.72 1.52
CA PHE A 516 13.35 -9.38 2.83
C PHE A 516 12.33 -8.80 3.82
N PHE A 517 12.29 -7.47 3.99
CA PHE A 517 11.33 -6.83 4.88
C PHE A 517 9.88 -7.09 4.43
N TYR A 518 9.61 -7.02 3.14
CA TYR A 518 8.28 -7.29 2.60
C TYR A 518 7.81 -8.73 2.86
N ARG A 519 8.69 -9.72 2.69
CA ARG A 519 8.33 -11.15 2.83
C ARG A 519 8.31 -11.62 4.27
N TYR A 520 9.19 -11.14 5.11
CA TYR A 520 9.47 -11.73 6.42
C TYR A 520 9.28 -10.81 7.60
N MET A 521 9.22 -9.49 7.38
CA MET A 521 9.02 -8.47 8.41
C MET A 521 8.07 -7.36 7.95
N ARG A 522 7.06 -7.73 7.17
CA ARG A 522 6.09 -6.80 6.57
C ARG A 522 5.47 -5.80 7.56
N PRO A 523 5.10 -6.18 8.81
CA PRO A 523 4.59 -5.22 9.77
C PRO A 523 5.57 -4.07 10.11
N MET A 524 6.88 -4.21 9.87
CA MET A 524 7.80 -3.07 10.02
C MET A 524 7.57 -1.99 8.96
N ILE A 525 7.25 -2.39 7.73
CA ILE A 525 6.91 -1.45 6.66
C ILE A 525 5.56 -0.80 6.98
N GLU A 526 4.55 -1.59 7.32
CA GLU A 526 3.20 -1.13 7.63
C GLU A 526 3.17 -0.15 8.83
N LYS A 527 3.99 -0.39 9.86
CA LYS A 527 4.18 0.51 11.00
C LYS A 527 5.12 1.68 10.70
N GLY A 528 5.64 1.79 9.47
CA GLY A 528 6.50 2.89 9.03
C GLY A 528 7.85 2.94 9.72
N LYS A 529 8.45 1.79 10.00
CA LYS A 529 9.74 1.66 10.68
C LYS A 529 10.92 1.41 9.72
N VAL A 530 10.68 1.24 8.41
CA VAL A 530 11.72 1.02 7.40
C VAL A 530 11.90 2.27 6.56
N TYR A 531 13.15 2.69 6.41
CA TYR A 531 13.54 3.90 5.68
C TYR A 531 14.72 3.62 4.76
N ILE A 532 14.84 4.44 3.71
CA ILE A 532 16.03 4.53 2.84
C ILE A 532 16.66 5.89 3.09
N ALA A 533 17.96 5.91 3.38
CA ALA A 533 18.72 7.14 3.48
C ALA A 533 19.14 7.63 2.10
N LEU A 534 19.07 8.93 1.88
CA LEU A 534 19.51 9.60 0.65
C LEU A 534 20.81 10.35 0.92
N PRO A 535 21.99 9.79 0.57
CA PRO A 535 23.23 10.54 0.57
C PRO A 535 23.27 11.54 -0.60
N PRO A 536 23.99 12.66 -0.48
CA PRO A 536 24.15 13.60 -1.60
C PRO A 536 25.01 13.01 -2.71
N LEU A 537 24.70 13.38 -3.95
CA LEU A 537 25.49 13.02 -5.13
C LEU A 537 26.69 13.95 -5.34
N TYR A 538 26.55 15.22 -4.94
CA TYR A 538 27.52 16.26 -5.22
C TYR A 538 27.89 17.05 -3.99
N ARG A 539 29.15 17.52 -3.97
CA ARG A 539 29.68 18.48 -3.00
C ARG A 539 30.38 19.59 -3.73
N LEU A 540 29.92 20.82 -3.52
CA LEU A 540 30.58 22.04 -4.01
C LEU A 540 31.29 22.69 -2.84
N GLN A 541 32.53 23.11 -3.06
CA GLN A 541 33.31 23.81 -2.04
C GLN A 541 33.99 25.05 -2.62
N LYS A 542 33.77 26.21 -2.02
CA LYS A 542 34.43 27.46 -2.36
C LYS A 542 35.23 27.97 -1.17
N GLY A 543 36.54 28.26 -1.42
CA GLY A 543 37.46 28.70 -0.36
C GLY A 543 38.19 27.53 0.32
N ARG A 544 39.07 27.85 1.29
CA ARG A 544 39.89 26.89 2.02
C ARG A 544 39.78 27.08 3.52
N GLY A 545 39.91 25.99 4.29
CA GLY A 545 39.90 25.98 5.76
C GLY A 545 38.53 26.35 6.34
N LYS A 546 38.50 26.91 7.57
CA LYS A 546 37.28 27.21 8.33
C LYS A 546 36.35 28.25 7.68
N LYS A 547 36.80 28.97 6.65
CA LYS A 547 35.99 29.95 5.89
C LYS A 547 35.47 29.38 4.57
N SER A 548 35.64 28.08 4.32
CA SER A 548 35.10 27.47 3.10
C SER A 548 33.57 27.38 3.20
N LYS A 549 32.91 27.77 2.11
CA LYS A 549 31.48 27.54 1.93
C LYS A 549 31.32 26.18 1.27
N ILE A 550 30.57 25.27 1.91
CA ILE A 550 30.27 23.93 1.39
C ILE A 550 28.78 23.87 1.12
N GLN A 551 28.40 23.29 -0.02
CA GLN A 551 27.03 23.01 -0.41
C GLN A 551 26.97 21.57 -0.89
N TYR A 552 25.88 20.86 -0.56
CA TYR A 552 25.61 19.50 -1.02
C TYR A 552 24.39 19.53 -1.94
N ALA A 553 24.39 18.76 -3.01
CA ALA A 553 23.28 18.60 -3.92
C ALA A 553 22.95 17.11 -4.12
N TRP A 554 21.66 16.81 -4.18
CA TRP A 554 21.14 15.45 -4.33
C TRP A 554 20.67 15.16 -5.75
N THR A 555 20.39 16.20 -6.55
CA THR A 555 19.99 16.09 -7.96
C THR A 555 20.84 17.00 -8.84
N ASP A 556 20.81 16.76 -10.15
CA ASP A 556 21.49 17.60 -11.12
C ASP A 556 20.90 19.02 -11.21
N GLU A 557 19.57 19.15 -10.96
CA GLU A 557 18.89 20.45 -10.89
C GLU A 557 19.38 21.26 -9.69
N GLU A 558 19.46 20.63 -8.50
CA GLU A 558 20.01 21.27 -7.30
C GLU A 558 21.47 21.69 -7.53
N LEU A 559 22.26 20.82 -8.17
CA LEU A 559 23.64 21.13 -8.55
C LEU A 559 23.69 22.40 -9.42
N ALA A 560 22.89 22.46 -10.48
CA ALA A 560 22.86 23.60 -11.40
C ALA A 560 22.45 24.92 -10.71
N GLU A 561 21.53 24.84 -9.75
CA GLU A 561 21.13 25.99 -8.93
C GLU A 561 22.26 26.43 -7.98
N ASP A 562 22.90 25.48 -7.32
CA ASP A 562 23.96 25.76 -6.35
C ASP A 562 25.23 26.26 -7.04
N GLU A 563 25.54 25.81 -8.25
CA GLU A 563 26.61 26.38 -9.09
C GLU A 563 26.35 27.87 -9.39
N LYS A 564 25.11 28.22 -9.75
CA LYS A 564 24.71 29.62 -9.98
C LYS A 564 24.86 30.47 -8.71
N LYS A 565 24.44 29.94 -7.55
CA LYS A 565 24.53 30.63 -6.24
C LYS A 565 25.97 30.79 -5.76
N MET A 566 26.87 29.81 -6.05
CA MET A 566 28.28 29.85 -5.66
C MET A 566 29.12 30.72 -6.58
N GLY A 567 28.79 30.85 -7.87
CA GLY A 567 29.54 31.57 -8.87
C GLY A 567 30.90 30.91 -9.13
N ARG A 568 31.82 31.59 -9.84
CA ARG A 568 33.09 31.00 -10.23
C ARG A 568 34.03 30.70 -9.05
N GLY A 569 34.92 29.70 -9.22
CA GLY A 569 36.02 29.38 -8.29
C GLY A 569 35.67 28.41 -7.16
N TYR A 570 34.70 27.53 -7.36
CA TYR A 570 34.43 26.38 -6.49
C TYR A 570 35.13 25.12 -7.05
N SER A 571 35.31 24.13 -6.19
CA SER A 571 35.63 22.75 -6.55
C SER A 571 34.38 21.88 -6.45
N LEU A 572 34.14 21.05 -7.44
CA LEU A 572 33.07 20.07 -7.48
C LEU A 572 33.64 18.68 -7.22
N GLN A 573 32.99 17.94 -6.31
CA GLN A 573 33.23 16.52 -6.07
C GLN A 573 31.93 15.77 -6.27
N ARG A 574 31.94 14.73 -7.10
CA ARG A 574 30.86 13.78 -7.24
C ARG A 574 31.18 12.58 -6.37
N PHE A 575 30.25 12.18 -5.50
CA PHE A 575 30.36 10.96 -4.71
C PHE A 575 29.81 9.77 -5.52
N LYS A 576 30.64 8.75 -5.70
CA LYS A 576 30.25 7.48 -6.34
C LYS A 576 29.75 6.46 -5.33
N GLY A 577 30.14 6.62 -4.06
CA GLY A 577 29.71 5.76 -2.97
C GLY A 577 29.95 6.37 -1.61
N LEU A 578 29.30 5.82 -0.60
CA LEU A 578 29.40 6.24 0.81
C LEU A 578 30.81 6.12 1.37
N GLY A 579 31.62 5.19 0.82
CA GLY A 579 33.01 4.99 1.23
C GLY A 579 33.94 6.17 0.88
N GLU A 580 33.52 7.07 -0.02
CA GLU A 580 34.23 8.31 -0.37
C GLU A 580 33.93 9.46 0.60
N MET A 581 32.91 9.30 1.45
CA MET A 581 32.53 10.29 2.44
C MET A 581 33.27 10.04 3.76
N ASN A 582 33.85 11.10 4.33
CA ASN A 582 34.37 11.00 5.68
C ASN A 582 33.25 11.01 6.73
N ALA A 583 33.59 10.70 7.98
CA ALA A 583 32.63 10.56 9.07
C ALA A 583 31.79 11.83 9.31
N GLU A 584 32.40 13.02 9.20
CA GLU A 584 31.71 14.30 9.40
C GLU A 584 30.74 14.62 8.26
N GLN A 585 31.14 14.35 7.01
CA GLN A 585 30.28 14.51 5.83
C GLN A 585 29.07 13.60 5.93
N LEU A 586 29.29 12.32 6.24
CA LEU A 586 28.22 11.34 6.37
C LEU A 586 27.24 11.69 7.50
N TRP A 587 27.77 12.20 8.61
CA TRP A 587 26.92 12.71 9.68
C TRP A 587 26.04 13.86 9.21
N GLN A 588 26.65 14.94 8.71
CA GLN A 588 25.96 16.18 8.35
C GLN A 588 24.90 16.04 7.26
N THR A 589 25.05 15.05 6.36
CA THR A 589 24.18 14.93 5.19
C THR A 589 23.18 13.77 5.29
N THR A 590 23.54 12.68 6.01
CA THR A 590 22.80 11.41 5.88
C THR A 590 22.37 10.83 7.24
N MET A 591 23.06 11.16 8.34
CA MET A 591 22.80 10.50 9.62
C MET A 591 22.20 11.42 10.69
N ASP A 592 22.49 12.74 10.64
CA ASP A 592 21.96 13.71 11.59
C ASP A 592 20.44 13.86 11.44
N PRO A 593 19.65 13.57 12.47
CA PRO A 593 18.19 13.71 12.44
C PRO A 593 17.68 15.08 12.03
N GLU A 594 18.47 16.15 12.25
CA GLU A 594 18.09 17.53 11.95
C GLU A 594 18.25 17.90 10.47
N SER A 595 19.14 17.21 9.72
CA SER A 595 19.53 17.59 8.37
C SER A 595 19.36 16.49 7.32
N ARG A 596 19.28 15.23 7.74
CA ARG A 596 19.21 14.08 6.84
C ARG A 596 17.89 14.00 6.09
N MET A 597 17.93 13.45 4.88
CA MET A 597 16.75 13.06 4.11
C MET A 597 16.54 11.56 4.17
N LEU A 598 15.33 11.13 4.53
CA LEU A 598 14.91 9.73 4.59
C LEU A 598 13.63 9.52 3.77
N ILE A 599 13.65 8.54 2.88
CA ILE A 599 12.44 8.03 2.24
C ILE A 599 11.83 6.97 3.16
N ARG A 600 10.60 7.19 3.62
CA ARG A 600 9.84 6.19 4.37
C ARG A 600 9.27 5.17 3.39
N VAL A 601 9.59 3.91 3.60
CA VAL A 601 9.03 2.81 2.80
C VAL A 601 7.57 2.58 3.20
N LYS A 602 6.69 2.52 2.21
CA LYS A 602 5.24 2.26 2.38
C LYS A 602 4.78 1.19 1.41
N ILE A 603 3.72 0.49 1.78
CA ILE A 603 2.97 -0.40 0.88
C ILE A 603 1.64 0.32 0.62
N ASP A 604 1.54 0.96 -0.53
CA ASP A 604 0.36 1.72 -0.90
C ASP A 604 -0.75 0.81 -1.43
N ASP A 605 -0.35 -0.18 -2.22
CA ASP A 605 -1.18 -1.25 -2.73
C ASP A 605 -0.49 -2.60 -2.52
N ALA A 606 -1.10 -3.47 -1.71
CA ALA A 606 -0.49 -4.75 -1.37
C ALA A 606 -0.56 -5.76 -2.53
N ALA A 607 -1.56 -5.68 -3.42
CA ALA A 607 -1.66 -6.56 -4.58
C ALA A 607 -0.62 -6.19 -5.63
N LEU A 608 -0.49 -4.90 -5.92
CA LEU A 608 0.52 -4.38 -6.83
C LEU A 608 1.94 -4.65 -6.30
N ALA A 609 2.19 -4.42 -5.01
CA ALA A 609 3.47 -4.72 -4.38
C ALA A 609 3.81 -6.21 -4.47
N GLU A 610 2.84 -7.10 -4.18
CA GLU A 610 3.00 -8.55 -4.31
C GLU A 610 3.36 -8.95 -5.74
N ARG A 611 2.64 -8.41 -6.71
CA ARG A 611 2.88 -8.67 -8.12
C ARG A 611 4.24 -8.17 -8.58
N ARG A 612 4.61 -6.93 -8.25
CA ARG A 612 5.92 -6.34 -8.59
C ARG A 612 7.07 -7.14 -7.99
N VAL A 613 7.01 -7.46 -6.69
CA VAL A 613 8.04 -8.26 -6.02
C VAL A 613 8.12 -9.66 -6.66
N THR A 614 7.00 -10.31 -6.94
CA THR A 614 6.98 -11.64 -7.59
C THR A 614 7.56 -11.57 -9.00
N THR A 615 7.19 -10.59 -9.81
CA THR A 615 7.66 -10.45 -11.20
C THR A 615 9.14 -10.11 -11.26
N LEU A 616 9.58 -9.12 -10.48
CA LEU A 616 10.95 -8.59 -10.57
C LEU A 616 11.96 -9.45 -9.82
N MET A 617 11.58 -10.02 -8.68
CA MET A 617 12.49 -10.78 -7.81
C MET A 617 12.30 -12.29 -7.87
N GLY A 618 11.22 -12.78 -8.49
CA GLY A 618 10.91 -14.22 -8.64
C GLY A 618 11.75 -14.94 -9.70
N ASP A 619 11.44 -16.23 -9.93
CA ASP A 619 12.22 -17.11 -10.83
C ASP A 619 11.83 -16.98 -12.30
N LYS A 620 10.64 -16.47 -12.61
CA LYS A 620 10.11 -16.39 -13.98
C LYS A 620 10.78 -15.26 -14.79
N VAL A 621 11.82 -15.61 -15.53
CA VAL A 621 12.59 -14.65 -16.35
C VAL A 621 11.72 -14.02 -17.45
N ALA A 622 10.83 -14.79 -18.08
CA ALA A 622 9.96 -14.29 -19.15
C ALA A 622 9.01 -13.17 -18.66
N ALA A 623 8.41 -13.34 -17.47
CA ALA A 623 7.52 -12.33 -16.88
C ALA A 623 8.28 -11.04 -16.56
N ARG A 624 9.50 -11.15 -16.04
CA ARG A 624 10.37 -10.00 -15.75
C ARG A 624 10.78 -9.27 -17.02
N ARG A 625 11.21 -10.02 -18.07
CA ARG A 625 11.59 -9.44 -19.36
C ARG A 625 10.43 -8.64 -19.96
N LYS A 626 9.24 -9.25 -20.02
CA LYS A 626 8.03 -8.61 -20.52
C LYS A 626 7.73 -7.32 -19.77
N TRP A 627 7.82 -7.36 -18.43
CA TRP A 627 7.60 -6.19 -17.59
C TRP A 627 8.60 -5.06 -17.90
N ILE A 628 9.90 -5.39 -18.05
CA ILE A 628 10.94 -4.42 -18.39
C ILE A 628 10.66 -3.80 -19.77
N GLU A 629 10.32 -4.63 -20.77
CA GLU A 629 10.01 -4.17 -22.13
C GLU A 629 8.80 -3.23 -22.16
N GLU A 630 7.81 -3.46 -21.30
CA GLU A 630 6.58 -2.66 -21.23
C GLU A 630 6.71 -1.38 -20.40
N ASN A 631 7.60 -1.36 -19.40
CA ASN A 631 7.62 -0.30 -18.38
C ASN A 631 8.94 0.52 -18.36
N VAL A 632 10.00 0.06 -19.02
CA VAL A 632 11.29 0.75 -19.02
C VAL A 632 11.57 1.30 -20.41
N LYS A 633 11.70 2.61 -20.52
CA LYS A 633 12.12 3.28 -21.78
C LYS A 633 13.62 3.49 -21.75
N PHE A 634 14.33 2.77 -22.59
CA PHE A 634 15.77 2.98 -22.78
C PHE A 634 15.99 4.07 -23.84
N ARG A 635 16.74 5.11 -23.51
CA ARG A 635 17.29 6.05 -24.49
C ARG A 635 18.71 5.59 -24.86
N MET A 636 19.00 5.49 -26.14
CA MET A 636 20.37 5.25 -26.60
C MET A 636 21.10 6.59 -26.75
N GLY A 637 22.24 6.73 -26.11
CA GLY A 637 23.15 7.84 -26.35
C GLY A 637 23.75 7.78 -27.77
N GLU A 638 24.27 8.89 -28.25
CA GLU A 638 24.92 8.98 -29.59
C GLU A 638 26.13 8.04 -29.72
N ASP A 639 26.71 7.62 -28.61
CA ASP A 639 27.82 6.67 -28.50
C ASP A 639 27.38 5.20 -28.40
N GLY A 640 26.06 4.91 -28.49
CA GLY A 640 25.50 3.58 -28.33
C GLY A 640 25.35 3.10 -26.87
N SER A 641 25.66 3.94 -25.89
CA SER A 641 25.36 3.64 -24.48
C SER A 641 23.86 3.73 -24.20
N ILE A 642 23.39 2.90 -23.27
CA ILE A 642 22.01 2.98 -22.79
C ILE A 642 21.97 4.10 -21.76
N LEU A 643 21.25 5.18 -22.08
CA LEU A 643 20.95 6.24 -21.11
C LEU A 643 19.63 5.86 -20.43
N GLU A 644 19.60 5.81 -19.10
CA GLU A 644 18.36 5.69 -18.35
C GLU A 644 17.49 6.91 -18.63
N SER A 645 16.20 6.70 -18.88
CA SER A 645 15.27 7.80 -18.95
C SER A 645 15.10 8.36 -17.54
N GLU A 646 15.48 9.59 -17.31
CA GLU A 646 15.00 10.33 -16.15
C GLU A 646 13.47 10.32 -16.19
N ASP A 647 12.83 9.71 -15.16
CA ASP A 647 11.40 9.82 -14.96
C ASP A 647 11.09 11.28 -14.63
N GLU A 648 10.39 11.97 -15.53
CA GLU A 648 9.76 13.26 -15.26
C GLU A 648 8.65 13.19 -14.20
#